data_9f627ac1333c2fbe87117976ceaa50a3
#
_entry.id   9f627ac1333c2fbe87117976ceaa50a3
#
_cell.length_a   1.000
_cell.length_b   1.000
_cell.length_c   1.000
_cell.angle_alpha   90.00
_cell.angle_beta   90.00
_cell.angle_gamma   90.00
#
_symmetry.space_group_name_H-M   'P 1'
#
loop_
_entity.id
_entity.type
_entity.pdbx_description
1 polymer ?
#
loop_
_entity_poly.entity_id
_entity_poly.type
_entity_poly.pdbx_seq_one_letter_code
_entity_poly.pdbx_strand_id
1 'polypeptide(L)'
;MRFSADDRLETRGPLRVALDLEKLREQMYDVENYGKLLTDSLFGARGDNEVRHAFEQARRQAQLGGIPLRVRLLVGPTASELHAVWWETLRDPQDGTALLMDESILFSRYLASLDWRPIGVRPHSELRALVAIANPSDLAEYEPGGSTLRRIDVAKELERIERAMGRMPITPLASAGAATLARVVDGLRQGHDTLYLLCHGYLVDGEPQLLLEDASGRASQIPGVDLIDALGDLPRPPRLVVLASCQSAGDGPGTSSIDRGTLAALGPRMAEAGVPAVLAMQGDVSMQTTAQFMEVFFFQLNQDGQIDRALAVARRAVGNRRDWWAPVLFMRLRSGRVWYVPGTGGGQPGQSWDKWPALLNDIHRGRCTPVLGPALTDSILGSRQEIAQGWASQYNFPMAPHHREDLPHVAQFLAVNLNYQFPRDELKDYSERELRRRYARHLPSEARDWPLEELIKAVGRYRRKIDEYEPHAVLARLPLKTFVTTHPSDLLADALTAEGKDPQIELCQWQDEAKWPDSIFDDPTSQYEPSVTQPLVYHLLGHLQELDTLVLTEDDYFDYLIGVTRNEKLIPPAVRRALTDAGLLFLGFRLDDWDFRMLFRSIMSQPGRRWNRYTHVAAQIDPEEGRTIEPERARRYLESYFSQPNQIRLSIYWGSVDDFTRELSFRYKGSER
;
A
#
# COMPACT_ATOMS: atom_id res chain seq x y z
N MET A 1 -26.07 1.11 6.35
CA MET A 1 -24.95 2.04 6.35
C MET A 1 -23.95 1.60 7.39
N ARG A 2 -22.67 1.56 7.06
CA ARG A 2 -21.58 1.33 8.00
C ARG A 2 -20.76 2.61 8.15
N PHE A 3 -20.45 3.00 9.37
CA PHE A 3 -19.56 4.12 9.64
C PHE A 3 -18.19 3.57 10.04
N SER A 4 -17.14 3.89 9.27
CA SER A 4 -15.80 3.32 9.49
C SER A 4 -15.08 3.79 10.76
N ALA A 5 -15.60 4.80 11.46
CA ALA A 5 -15.06 5.25 12.74
C ALA A 5 -15.59 4.43 13.93
N ASP A 6 -16.68 3.72 13.72
CA ASP A 6 -17.32 2.87 14.73
C ASP A 6 -18.00 1.72 13.98
N ASP A 7 -17.39 0.56 13.94
CA ASP A 7 -17.99 -0.65 13.33
C ASP A 7 -19.36 -1.04 13.99
N ARG A 8 -19.79 -0.27 14.97
CA ARG A 8 -21.00 -0.49 15.76
C ARG A 8 -22.25 0.23 15.27
N LEU A 9 -22.13 1.17 14.34
CA LEU A 9 -23.30 1.86 13.77
C LEU A 9 -23.77 1.17 12.49
N GLU A 10 -24.25 -0.05 12.60
CA GLU A 10 -25.10 -0.63 11.56
C GLU A 10 -26.54 -0.09 11.77
N THR A 11 -27.17 0.37 10.68
CA THR A 11 -28.63 0.56 10.69
C THR A 11 -29.29 -0.75 11.12
N ARG A 12 -30.35 -0.66 11.92
CA ARG A 12 -31.03 -1.83 12.55
C ARG A 12 -31.72 -2.77 11.54
N GLY A 13 -31.05 -3.07 10.42
CA GLY A 13 -31.53 -4.01 9.40
C GLY A 13 -31.47 -3.44 7.98
N PRO A 14 -31.85 -4.24 6.98
CA PRO A 14 -31.91 -3.81 5.60
C PRO A 14 -33.04 -2.79 5.42
N LEU A 15 -32.68 -1.61 4.89
CA LEU A 15 -33.63 -0.57 4.53
C LEU A 15 -34.09 -0.79 3.09
N ARG A 16 -35.38 -0.61 2.85
CA ARG A 16 -35.92 -0.65 1.48
C ARG A 16 -35.81 0.73 0.85
N VAL A 17 -35.15 0.80 -0.29
CA VAL A 17 -35.07 1.99 -1.16
C VAL A 17 -35.97 1.76 -2.37
N ALA A 18 -36.89 2.66 -2.62
CA ALA A 18 -37.77 2.61 -3.78
C ALA A 18 -37.11 3.27 -4.99
N LEU A 19 -36.15 2.58 -5.62
CA LEU A 19 -35.45 3.04 -6.80
C LEU A 19 -36.22 2.58 -8.04
N ASP A 20 -36.81 3.54 -8.78
CA ASP A 20 -37.53 3.30 -10.04
C ASP A 20 -36.58 3.56 -11.21
N LEU A 21 -35.99 2.51 -11.75
CA LEU A 21 -34.99 2.59 -12.82
C LEU A 21 -35.63 3.07 -14.15
N GLU A 22 -36.93 2.80 -14.39
CA GLU A 22 -37.61 3.25 -15.61
C GLU A 22 -37.81 4.76 -15.56
N LYS A 23 -38.32 5.29 -14.45
CA LYS A 23 -38.44 6.75 -14.30
C LYS A 23 -37.09 7.47 -14.35
N LEU A 24 -36.04 6.88 -13.82
CA LEU A 24 -34.68 7.44 -13.95
C LEU A 24 -34.26 7.49 -15.42
N ARG A 25 -34.51 6.44 -16.20
CA ARG A 25 -34.19 6.40 -17.63
C ARG A 25 -34.95 7.47 -18.44
N GLU A 26 -36.21 7.75 -18.09
CA GLU A 26 -37.00 8.81 -18.71
C GLU A 26 -36.38 10.21 -18.47
N GLN A 27 -35.62 10.39 -17.38
CA GLN A 27 -34.99 11.66 -17.00
C GLN A 27 -33.55 11.82 -17.48
N MET A 28 -33.00 10.90 -18.28
CA MET A 28 -31.60 10.95 -18.74
C MET A 28 -31.23 12.21 -19.53
N TYR A 29 -32.21 12.93 -20.05
CA TYR A 29 -32.01 14.21 -20.76
C TYR A 29 -31.97 15.43 -19.83
N ASP A 30 -32.40 15.27 -18.57
CA ASP A 30 -32.43 16.32 -17.55
C ASP A 30 -31.68 15.83 -16.27
N VAL A 31 -30.40 16.12 -16.26
CA VAL A 31 -29.48 15.70 -15.14
C VAL A 31 -29.95 16.25 -13.80
N GLU A 32 -30.57 17.43 -13.80
CA GLU A 32 -31.04 18.04 -12.55
C GLU A 32 -32.24 17.28 -11.97
N ASN A 33 -33.25 16.99 -12.81
CA ASN A 33 -34.38 16.19 -12.39
C ASN A 33 -34.02 14.74 -12.11
N TYR A 34 -33.08 14.17 -12.87
CA TYR A 34 -32.51 12.85 -12.57
C TYR A 34 -31.93 12.81 -11.16
N GLY A 35 -31.07 13.78 -10.83
CA GLY A 35 -30.45 13.87 -9.51
C GLY A 35 -31.45 14.08 -8.37
N LYS A 36 -32.50 14.88 -8.59
CA LYS A 36 -33.62 15.04 -7.63
C LYS A 36 -34.34 13.71 -7.37
N LEU A 37 -34.76 13.05 -8.45
CA LEU A 37 -35.47 11.77 -8.36
C LEU A 37 -34.65 10.70 -7.64
N LEU A 38 -33.36 10.62 -7.96
CA LEU A 38 -32.43 9.71 -7.31
C LEU A 38 -32.27 10.01 -5.81
N THR A 39 -32.13 11.30 -5.47
CA THR A 39 -32.02 11.78 -4.08
C THR A 39 -33.29 11.48 -3.28
N ASP A 40 -34.43 11.76 -3.85
CA ASP A 40 -35.74 11.48 -3.24
C ASP A 40 -35.97 9.97 -3.03
N SER A 41 -35.49 9.14 -3.96
CA SER A 41 -35.56 7.68 -3.84
C SER A 41 -34.69 7.16 -2.70
N LEU A 42 -33.52 7.77 -2.47
CA LEU A 42 -32.55 7.32 -1.47
C LEU A 42 -32.83 7.91 -0.08
N PHE A 43 -33.10 9.22 -0.01
CA PHE A 43 -33.24 9.97 1.24
C PHE A 43 -34.70 10.27 1.62
N GLY A 44 -35.66 9.92 0.75
CA GLY A 44 -37.08 10.23 0.92
C GLY A 44 -37.42 11.68 0.60
N ALA A 45 -38.54 11.89 -0.15
CA ALA A 45 -39.03 13.21 -0.52
C ALA A 45 -39.66 13.98 0.68
N ARG A 46 -40.11 13.28 1.71
CA ARG A 46 -40.76 13.84 2.91
C ARG A 46 -40.48 12.96 4.16
N GLY A 47 -40.01 13.59 5.23
CA GLY A 47 -40.09 13.06 6.59
C GLY A 47 -38.97 12.07 7.00
N ASP A 48 -39.30 11.25 7.95
CA ASP A 48 -38.41 10.31 8.62
C ASP A 48 -37.89 9.21 7.69
N ASN A 49 -36.62 9.33 7.30
CA ASN A 49 -35.90 8.32 6.57
C ASN A 49 -34.61 8.02 7.30
N GLU A 50 -34.40 6.79 7.73
CA GLU A 50 -33.22 6.37 8.49
C GLU A 50 -31.91 6.61 7.70
N VAL A 51 -31.93 6.48 6.36
CA VAL A 51 -30.77 6.75 5.51
C VAL A 51 -30.39 8.21 5.57
N ARG A 52 -31.38 9.12 5.49
CA ARG A 52 -31.18 10.56 5.61
C ARG A 52 -30.62 10.96 6.95
N HIS A 53 -31.22 10.47 8.04
CA HIS A 53 -30.74 10.76 9.40
C HIS A 53 -29.31 10.28 9.62
N ALA A 54 -28.99 9.08 9.16
CA ALA A 54 -27.65 8.51 9.27
C ALA A 54 -26.63 9.34 8.46
N PHE A 55 -26.98 9.77 7.25
CA PHE A 55 -26.13 10.64 6.42
C PHE A 55 -25.90 12.00 7.08
N GLU A 56 -26.96 12.64 7.57
CA GLU A 56 -26.87 13.95 8.24
C GLU A 56 -26.07 13.87 9.55
N GLN A 57 -26.19 12.78 10.30
CA GLN A 57 -25.40 12.53 11.50
C GLN A 57 -23.93 12.37 11.17
N ALA A 58 -23.59 11.57 10.15
CA ALA A 58 -22.21 11.36 9.71
C ALA A 58 -21.57 12.67 9.23
N ARG A 59 -22.34 13.46 8.44
CA ARG A 59 -21.88 14.78 7.98
C ARG A 59 -21.58 15.72 9.13
N ARG A 60 -22.47 15.82 10.12
CA ARG A 60 -22.24 16.64 11.33
C ARG A 60 -21.01 16.20 12.12
N GLN A 61 -20.80 14.89 12.28
CA GLN A 61 -19.61 14.36 12.95
C GLN A 61 -18.33 14.69 12.19
N ALA A 62 -18.33 14.56 10.86
CA ALA A 62 -17.21 14.91 10.01
C ALA A 62 -16.87 16.41 10.11
N GLN A 63 -17.88 17.28 10.06
CA GLN A 63 -17.74 18.74 10.21
C GLN A 63 -17.19 19.11 11.58
N LEU A 64 -17.70 18.52 12.68
CA LEU A 64 -17.18 18.75 14.03
C LEU A 64 -15.72 18.27 14.18
N GLY A 65 -15.36 17.19 13.48
CA GLY A 65 -14.00 16.67 13.45
C GLY A 65 -13.05 17.41 12.51
N GLY A 66 -13.56 18.35 11.70
CA GLY A 66 -12.76 19.06 10.69
C GLY A 66 -12.20 18.11 9.60
N ILE A 67 -12.89 17.01 9.31
CA ILE A 67 -12.47 15.98 8.34
C ILE A 67 -13.52 15.83 7.24
N PRO A 68 -13.13 15.47 6.01
CA PRO A 68 -14.09 15.20 4.94
C PRO A 68 -14.91 13.94 5.24
N LEU A 69 -16.17 13.92 4.82
CA LEU A 69 -17.04 12.75 4.86
C LEU A 69 -16.77 11.88 3.64
N ARG A 70 -16.28 10.66 3.85
CA ARG A 70 -16.13 9.69 2.76
C ARG A 70 -17.37 8.81 2.62
N VAL A 71 -18.03 8.92 1.47
CA VAL A 71 -19.21 8.14 1.10
C VAL A 71 -18.81 7.08 0.09
N ARG A 72 -19.02 5.81 0.43
CA ARG A 72 -18.74 4.67 -0.45
C ARG A 72 -20.03 3.97 -0.79
N LEU A 73 -20.33 3.90 -2.07
CA LEU A 73 -21.48 3.15 -2.57
C LEU A 73 -21.01 1.72 -2.91
N LEU A 74 -21.43 0.75 -2.12
CA LEU A 74 -21.21 -0.66 -2.41
C LEU A 74 -22.38 -1.20 -3.24
N VAL A 75 -22.11 -1.58 -4.47
CA VAL A 75 -23.05 -2.29 -5.35
C VAL A 75 -22.69 -3.77 -5.32
N GLY A 76 -23.64 -4.61 -4.85
CA GLY A 76 -23.41 -6.06 -4.79
C GLY A 76 -23.45 -6.73 -6.17
N PRO A 77 -22.84 -7.90 -6.34
CA PRO A 77 -22.78 -8.59 -7.64
C PRO A 77 -24.13 -9.03 -8.18
N THR A 78 -25.14 -9.14 -7.30
CA THR A 78 -26.52 -9.49 -7.68
C THR A 78 -27.35 -8.31 -8.16
N ALA A 79 -26.80 -7.10 -8.19
CA ALA A 79 -27.47 -5.87 -8.57
C ALA A 79 -26.59 -5.05 -9.53
N SER A 80 -25.99 -5.71 -10.51
CA SER A 80 -25.04 -5.10 -11.47
C SER A 80 -25.67 -3.98 -12.30
N GLU A 81 -26.99 -4.02 -12.50
CA GLU A 81 -27.75 -2.95 -13.18
C GLU A 81 -27.65 -1.59 -12.47
N LEU A 82 -27.36 -1.58 -11.17
CA LEU A 82 -27.17 -0.33 -10.42
C LEU A 82 -25.87 0.39 -10.76
N HIS A 83 -24.93 -0.26 -11.44
CA HIS A 83 -23.74 0.44 -11.97
C HIS A 83 -24.08 1.43 -13.08
N ALA A 84 -25.19 1.22 -13.80
CA ALA A 84 -25.68 2.13 -14.84
C ALA A 84 -26.34 3.40 -14.28
N VAL A 85 -26.69 3.43 -13.00
CA VAL A 85 -27.29 4.61 -12.34
C VAL A 85 -26.25 5.73 -12.21
N TRP A 86 -26.65 6.95 -12.47
CA TRP A 86 -25.82 8.15 -12.39
C TRP A 86 -25.74 8.66 -10.94
N TRP A 87 -25.11 7.88 -10.06
CA TRP A 87 -24.98 8.19 -8.63
C TRP A 87 -24.29 9.53 -8.37
N GLU A 88 -23.46 9.96 -9.31
CA GLU A 88 -22.71 11.20 -9.24
C GLU A 88 -23.61 12.44 -9.33
N THR A 89 -24.86 12.28 -9.76
CA THR A 89 -25.86 13.36 -9.82
C THR A 89 -26.60 13.60 -8.50
N LEU A 90 -26.31 12.81 -7.44
CA LEU A 90 -26.93 12.97 -6.13
C LEU A 90 -26.86 14.41 -5.63
N ARG A 91 -27.97 14.85 -5.03
CA ARG A 91 -28.12 16.18 -4.46
C ARG A 91 -28.16 16.13 -2.94
N ASP A 92 -27.77 17.22 -2.34
CA ASP A 92 -27.89 17.41 -0.90
C ASP A 92 -29.38 17.36 -0.51
N PRO A 93 -29.77 16.46 0.42
CA PRO A 93 -31.18 16.36 0.83
C PRO A 93 -31.66 17.59 1.63
N GLN A 94 -30.77 18.50 2.05
CA GLN A 94 -31.12 19.71 2.80
C GLN A 94 -31.41 20.90 1.90
N ASP A 95 -30.53 21.19 0.94
CA ASP A 95 -30.58 22.39 0.12
C ASP A 95 -30.74 22.14 -1.39
N GLY A 96 -30.65 20.88 -1.82
CA GLY A 96 -30.79 20.48 -3.22
C GLY A 96 -29.61 20.81 -4.12
N THR A 97 -28.48 21.24 -3.57
CA THR A 97 -27.24 21.45 -4.34
C THR A 97 -26.64 20.13 -4.78
N ALA A 98 -25.79 20.13 -5.81
CA ALA A 98 -25.09 18.93 -6.26
C ALA A 98 -24.11 18.45 -5.19
N LEU A 99 -24.41 17.32 -4.54
CA LEU A 99 -23.71 16.82 -3.37
C LEU A 99 -22.22 16.60 -3.62
N LEU A 100 -21.87 16.08 -4.79
CA LEU A 100 -20.51 15.66 -5.12
C LEU A 100 -19.64 16.76 -5.75
N MET A 101 -20.11 18.00 -5.74
CA MET A 101 -19.31 19.21 -5.97
C MET A 101 -18.74 19.79 -4.67
N ASP A 102 -19.15 19.28 -3.50
CA ASP A 102 -18.61 19.66 -2.22
C ASP A 102 -17.32 18.87 -1.94
N GLU A 103 -16.20 19.56 -1.85
CA GLU A 103 -14.87 18.97 -1.56
C GLU A 103 -14.79 18.30 -0.18
N SER A 104 -15.73 18.63 0.72
CA SER A 104 -15.85 17.97 2.02
C SER A 104 -16.54 16.60 1.93
N ILE A 105 -17.09 16.22 0.74
CA ILE A 105 -17.74 14.94 0.50
C ILE A 105 -16.97 14.15 -0.56
N LEU A 106 -16.28 13.13 -0.12
CA LEU A 106 -15.48 12.25 -0.96
C LEU A 106 -16.31 11.03 -1.35
N PHE A 107 -16.59 10.87 -2.63
CA PHE A 107 -17.47 9.81 -3.12
C PHE A 107 -16.74 8.83 -4.04
N SER A 108 -17.02 7.55 -3.85
CA SER A 108 -16.57 6.50 -4.75
C SER A 108 -17.57 5.34 -4.79
N ARG A 109 -17.59 4.63 -5.91
CA ARG A 109 -18.26 3.33 -6.02
C ARG A 109 -17.28 2.29 -5.49
N TYR A 110 -17.59 1.73 -4.34
CA TYR A 110 -16.73 0.76 -3.67
C TYR A 110 -17.06 -0.65 -4.15
N LEU A 111 -16.04 -1.41 -4.47
CA LEU A 111 -16.16 -2.79 -4.91
C LEU A 111 -15.35 -3.70 -3.99
N ALA A 112 -15.98 -4.77 -3.51
CA ALA A 112 -15.28 -5.85 -2.87
C ALA A 112 -14.62 -6.70 -3.96
N SER A 113 -13.32 -6.91 -3.89
CA SER A 113 -12.61 -7.80 -4.80
C SER A 113 -12.39 -9.16 -4.17
N LEU A 114 -12.32 -10.19 -5.00
CA LEU A 114 -11.82 -11.51 -4.62
C LEU A 114 -10.29 -11.51 -4.43
N ASP A 115 -9.60 -10.51 -4.99
CA ASP A 115 -8.18 -10.31 -4.77
C ASP A 115 -7.95 -9.66 -3.40
N TRP A 116 -7.46 -10.43 -2.45
CA TRP A 116 -7.18 -10.06 -1.08
C TRP A 116 -5.71 -9.66 -0.84
N ARG A 117 -4.89 -9.61 -1.91
CA ARG A 117 -3.50 -9.14 -1.81
C ARG A 117 -3.46 -7.73 -1.22
N PRO A 118 -2.55 -7.44 -0.27
CA PRO A 118 -2.37 -6.11 0.28
C PRO A 118 -2.02 -5.10 -0.83
N ILE A 119 -2.70 -3.96 -0.82
CA ILE A 119 -2.40 -2.87 -1.74
C ILE A 119 -1.31 -2.02 -1.10
N GLY A 120 -0.05 -2.29 -1.44
CA GLY A 120 1.06 -1.45 -1.00
C GLY A 120 0.99 -0.06 -1.64
N VAL A 121 1.15 1.03 -0.90
CA VAL A 121 1.25 2.39 -1.43
C VAL A 121 2.72 2.67 -1.78
N ARG A 122 3.01 3.41 -2.86
CA ARG A 122 4.39 3.69 -3.29
C ARG A 122 4.84 5.11 -2.96
N PRO A 123 6.16 5.33 -2.83
CA PRO A 123 6.72 6.67 -2.84
C PRO A 123 6.34 7.45 -4.11
N HIS A 124 5.96 8.72 -3.94
CA HIS A 124 5.61 9.59 -5.07
C HIS A 124 6.71 9.66 -6.14
N SER A 125 7.98 9.62 -5.73
CA SER A 125 9.15 9.68 -6.63
C SER A 125 9.33 8.45 -7.51
N GLU A 126 8.67 7.34 -7.20
CA GLU A 126 8.79 6.07 -7.95
C GLU A 126 7.62 5.84 -8.91
N LEU A 127 6.60 6.69 -8.88
CA LEU A 127 5.43 6.54 -9.73
C LEU A 127 5.78 6.71 -11.21
N ARG A 128 5.19 5.85 -12.05
CA ARG A 128 5.33 5.88 -13.52
C ARG A 128 3.97 5.68 -14.16
N ALA A 129 3.71 6.40 -15.23
CA ALA A 129 2.49 6.27 -16.02
C ALA A 129 2.78 5.65 -17.39
N LEU A 130 1.95 4.68 -17.79
CA LEU A 130 1.85 4.18 -19.15
C LEU A 130 0.65 4.87 -19.81
N VAL A 131 0.90 5.55 -20.92
CA VAL A 131 -0.12 6.29 -21.67
C VAL A 131 -0.33 5.62 -23.02
N ALA A 132 -1.45 4.96 -23.21
CA ALA A 132 -1.81 4.32 -24.48
C ALA A 132 -2.91 5.12 -25.17
N ILE A 133 -2.62 5.60 -26.39
CA ILE A 133 -3.58 6.33 -27.23
C ILE A 133 -3.75 5.56 -28.52
N ALA A 134 -4.91 4.92 -28.70
CA ALA A 134 -5.23 4.16 -29.90
C ALA A 134 -5.94 5.06 -30.93
N ASN A 135 -5.35 5.17 -32.11
CA ASN A 135 -5.91 5.93 -33.23
C ASN A 135 -5.73 5.18 -34.56
N PRO A 136 -6.44 4.05 -34.74
CA PRO A 136 -6.28 3.18 -35.91
C PRO A 136 -6.41 3.91 -37.24
N SER A 137 -5.61 3.48 -38.23
CA SER A 137 -5.57 4.11 -39.57
C SER A 137 -6.85 3.91 -40.37
N ASP A 138 -7.53 2.80 -40.13
CA ASP A 138 -8.79 2.35 -40.79
C ASP A 138 -10.04 2.66 -39.95
N LEU A 139 -9.98 3.58 -39.01
CA LEU A 139 -11.07 3.91 -38.12
C LEU A 139 -12.37 4.27 -38.82
N ALA A 140 -12.28 4.85 -40.03
CA ALA A 140 -13.42 5.21 -40.87
C ALA A 140 -14.20 3.99 -41.42
N GLU A 141 -13.62 2.78 -41.37
CA GLU A 141 -14.27 1.54 -41.77
C GLU A 141 -15.18 0.98 -40.65
N TYR A 142 -15.08 1.55 -39.44
CA TYR A 142 -15.86 1.12 -38.29
C TYR A 142 -17.00 2.10 -38.00
N GLU A 143 -18.23 1.62 -38.17
CA GLU A 143 -19.46 2.38 -37.92
C GLU A 143 -20.36 1.67 -36.88
N PRO A 144 -19.90 1.53 -35.63
CA PRO A 144 -20.71 0.88 -34.61
C PRO A 144 -22.02 1.70 -34.39
N GLY A 145 -23.15 1.03 -34.52
CA GLY A 145 -24.44 1.69 -34.38
C GLY A 145 -24.77 2.73 -35.47
N GLY A 146 -24.09 2.69 -36.61
CA GLY A 146 -24.35 3.60 -37.78
C GLY A 146 -23.72 4.99 -37.64
N SER A 147 -22.78 5.18 -36.72
CA SER A 147 -22.06 6.43 -36.56
C SER A 147 -20.56 6.24 -36.79
N THR A 148 -19.95 7.14 -37.57
CA THR A 148 -18.50 7.10 -37.85
C THR A 148 -17.69 7.53 -36.63
N LEU A 149 -16.62 6.76 -36.34
CA LEU A 149 -15.68 7.10 -35.30
C LEU A 149 -14.73 8.21 -35.76
N ARG A 150 -14.45 9.19 -34.91
CA ARG A 150 -13.54 10.28 -35.23
C ARG A 150 -12.09 9.94 -34.84
N ARG A 151 -11.15 10.38 -35.66
CA ARG A 151 -9.73 10.29 -35.35
C ARG A 151 -9.36 11.14 -34.16
N ILE A 152 -8.47 10.59 -33.33
CA ILE A 152 -7.86 11.29 -32.19
C ILE A 152 -6.66 12.07 -32.68
N ASP A 153 -6.55 13.33 -32.27
CA ASP A 153 -5.30 14.11 -32.46
C ASP A 153 -4.29 13.67 -31.38
N VAL A 154 -3.56 12.60 -31.71
CA VAL A 154 -2.63 11.91 -30.78
C VAL A 154 -1.60 12.87 -30.19
N ALA A 155 -1.03 13.77 -31.00
CA ALA A 155 0.00 14.69 -30.54
C ALA A 155 -0.54 15.69 -29.51
N LYS A 156 -1.74 16.25 -29.80
CA LYS A 156 -2.40 17.20 -28.92
C LYS A 156 -2.87 16.55 -27.61
N GLU A 157 -3.39 15.33 -27.69
CA GLU A 157 -3.81 14.61 -26.47
C GLU A 157 -2.63 14.18 -25.62
N LEU A 158 -1.53 13.72 -26.22
CA LEU A 158 -0.31 13.40 -25.49
C LEU A 158 0.26 14.62 -24.76
N GLU A 159 0.35 15.78 -25.44
CA GLU A 159 0.78 17.04 -24.82
C GLU A 159 -0.11 17.45 -23.63
N ARG A 160 -1.44 17.25 -23.75
CA ARG A 160 -2.38 17.51 -22.65
C ARG A 160 -2.15 16.59 -21.45
N ILE A 161 -1.97 15.30 -21.71
CA ILE A 161 -1.74 14.29 -20.67
C ILE A 161 -0.40 14.56 -19.97
N GLU A 162 0.66 14.86 -20.73
CA GLU A 162 1.96 15.22 -20.19
C GLU A 162 1.87 16.46 -19.28
N ARG A 163 1.17 17.50 -19.72
CA ARG A 163 0.93 18.69 -18.90
C ARG A 163 0.13 18.39 -17.63
N ALA A 164 -0.92 17.57 -17.74
CA ALA A 164 -1.75 17.18 -16.62
C ALA A 164 -0.98 16.35 -15.59
N MET A 165 -0.20 15.36 -16.02
CA MET A 165 0.59 14.49 -15.15
C MET A 165 1.81 15.19 -14.53
N GLY A 166 2.26 16.30 -15.09
CA GLY A 166 3.31 17.16 -14.53
C GLY A 166 4.66 16.46 -14.42
N ARG A 167 5.12 16.16 -13.20
CA ARG A 167 6.45 15.55 -12.98
C ARG A 167 6.45 14.01 -13.01
N MET A 168 5.31 13.36 -13.14
CA MET A 168 5.24 11.90 -13.22
C MET A 168 5.85 11.42 -14.54
N PRO A 169 6.86 10.54 -14.54
CA PRO A 169 7.44 9.99 -15.76
C PRO A 169 6.38 9.23 -16.58
N ILE A 170 6.30 9.53 -17.88
CA ILE A 170 5.34 8.93 -18.81
C ILE A 170 6.07 8.06 -19.82
N THR A 171 5.53 6.89 -20.08
CA THR A 171 5.89 6.02 -21.20
C THR A 171 4.75 6.03 -22.21
N PRO A 172 4.89 6.72 -23.37
CA PRO A 172 3.82 6.81 -24.34
C PRO A 172 3.76 5.60 -25.28
N LEU A 173 2.59 5.03 -25.47
CA LEU A 173 2.22 4.12 -26.53
C LEU A 173 1.25 4.85 -27.47
N ALA A 174 1.75 5.78 -28.24
CA ALA A 174 0.96 6.77 -28.98
C ALA A 174 1.36 6.91 -30.47
N SER A 175 2.31 6.13 -30.95
CA SER A 175 2.62 6.03 -32.37
C SER A 175 1.80 4.92 -33.04
N ALA A 176 1.66 4.99 -34.35
CA ALA A 176 0.92 3.95 -35.12
C ALA A 176 1.44 2.53 -34.82
N GLY A 177 0.56 1.62 -34.47
CA GLY A 177 0.88 0.26 -34.07
C GLY A 177 1.51 0.14 -32.66
N ALA A 178 1.50 1.19 -31.87
CA ALA A 178 2.02 1.17 -30.51
C ALA A 178 0.97 0.79 -29.47
N ALA A 179 -0.28 1.22 -29.64
CA ALA A 179 -1.36 1.01 -28.68
C ALA A 179 -2.01 -0.38 -28.86
N THR A 180 -1.21 -1.44 -28.78
CA THR A 180 -1.68 -2.83 -28.83
C THR A 180 -1.86 -3.39 -27.43
N LEU A 181 -2.78 -4.36 -27.23
CA LEU A 181 -2.97 -5.01 -25.93
C LEU A 181 -1.65 -5.60 -25.40
N ALA A 182 -0.89 -6.29 -26.25
CA ALA A 182 0.38 -6.89 -25.86
C ALA A 182 1.38 -5.86 -25.30
N ARG A 183 1.55 -4.72 -25.98
CA ARG A 183 2.45 -3.65 -25.51
C ARG A 183 1.97 -2.97 -24.23
N VAL A 184 0.65 -2.81 -24.08
CA VAL A 184 0.06 -2.31 -22.84
C VAL A 184 0.41 -3.24 -21.68
N VAL A 185 0.19 -4.55 -21.86
CA VAL A 185 0.50 -5.56 -20.83
C VAL A 185 1.99 -5.62 -20.53
N ASP A 186 2.85 -5.59 -21.54
CA ASP A 186 4.31 -5.60 -21.36
C ASP A 186 4.81 -4.34 -20.65
N GLY A 187 4.24 -3.17 -20.98
CA GLY A 187 4.54 -1.93 -20.26
C GLY A 187 4.15 -2.03 -18.78
N LEU A 188 2.97 -2.56 -18.48
CA LEU A 188 2.53 -2.75 -17.09
C LEU A 188 3.39 -3.75 -16.31
N ARG A 189 3.87 -4.83 -16.97
CA ARG A 189 4.84 -5.77 -16.36
C ARG A 189 6.15 -5.12 -15.98
N GLN A 190 6.55 -4.02 -16.64
CA GLN A 190 7.72 -3.22 -16.29
C GLN A 190 7.51 -2.34 -15.04
N GLY A 191 6.32 -2.37 -14.43
CA GLY A 191 6.05 -1.74 -13.13
C GLY A 191 5.50 -0.32 -13.23
N HIS A 192 4.69 0.00 -14.24
CA HIS A 192 3.93 1.25 -14.30
C HIS A 192 2.76 1.22 -13.29
N ASP A 193 2.60 2.31 -12.56
CA ASP A 193 1.60 2.45 -11.49
C ASP A 193 0.28 3.01 -11.98
N THR A 194 0.31 3.76 -13.08
CA THR A 194 -0.87 4.34 -13.71
C THR A 194 -0.95 3.88 -15.17
N LEU A 195 -2.12 3.38 -15.56
CA LEU A 195 -2.48 3.18 -16.96
C LEU A 195 -3.45 4.28 -17.37
N TYR A 196 -3.10 5.11 -18.33
CA TYR A 196 -3.99 6.02 -19.00
C TYR A 196 -4.31 5.44 -20.38
N LEU A 197 -5.55 4.98 -20.59
CA LEU A 197 -6.00 4.38 -21.84
C LEU A 197 -7.02 5.30 -22.52
N LEU A 198 -6.64 5.81 -23.68
CA LEU A 198 -7.50 6.62 -24.56
C LEU A 198 -7.77 5.82 -25.83
N CYS A 199 -8.99 5.35 -25.98
CA CYS A 199 -9.43 4.57 -27.14
C CYS A 199 -10.94 4.73 -27.35
N HIS A 200 -11.43 4.32 -28.51
CA HIS A 200 -12.86 4.13 -28.71
C HIS A 200 -13.33 2.81 -28.08
N GLY A 201 -14.55 2.83 -27.55
CA GLY A 201 -15.22 1.65 -27.03
C GLY A 201 -16.67 1.57 -27.54
N TYR A 202 -17.23 0.37 -27.60
CA TYR A 202 -18.63 0.15 -27.95
C TYR A 202 -19.12 -1.18 -27.36
N LEU A 203 -20.43 -1.35 -27.32
CA LEU A 203 -21.05 -2.58 -26.80
C LEU A 203 -21.45 -3.48 -27.95
N VAL A 204 -21.07 -4.77 -27.86
CA VAL A 204 -21.57 -5.83 -28.72
C VAL A 204 -22.31 -6.82 -27.84
N ASP A 205 -23.61 -7.00 -28.06
CA ASP A 205 -24.47 -7.86 -27.24
C ASP A 205 -24.40 -7.58 -25.73
N GLY A 206 -24.16 -6.32 -25.36
CA GLY A 206 -24.01 -5.88 -23.97
C GLY A 206 -22.60 -6.04 -23.39
N GLU A 207 -21.66 -6.60 -24.14
CA GLU A 207 -20.27 -6.76 -23.72
C GLU A 207 -19.38 -5.64 -24.26
N PRO A 208 -18.52 -5.03 -23.41
CA PRO A 208 -17.61 -3.96 -23.81
C PRO A 208 -16.55 -4.45 -24.79
N GLN A 209 -16.37 -3.71 -25.87
CA GLN A 209 -15.29 -3.89 -26.84
C GLN A 209 -14.43 -2.63 -26.87
N LEU A 210 -13.12 -2.81 -26.86
CA LEU A 210 -12.13 -1.74 -27.00
C LEU A 210 -11.56 -1.77 -28.42
N LEU A 211 -11.42 -0.63 -29.04
CA LEU A 211 -10.79 -0.50 -30.34
C LEU A 211 -9.35 -0.02 -30.13
N LEU A 212 -8.44 -0.98 -30.05
CA LEU A 212 -7.01 -0.75 -29.98
C LEU A 212 -6.37 -0.82 -31.38
N GLU A 213 -5.04 -0.86 -31.44
CA GLU A 213 -4.31 -1.03 -32.67
C GLU A 213 -3.71 -2.46 -32.77
N ASP A 214 -3.54 -2.94 -33.99
CA ASP A 214 -2.63 -4.05 -34.28
C ASP A 214 -1.20 -3.52 -34.56
N ALA A 215 -0.25 -4.40 -34.77
CA ALA A 215 1.14 -4.03 -35.03
C ALA A 215 1.35 -3.20 -36.32
N SER A 216 0.37 -3.21 -37.23
CA SER A 216 0.39 -2.40 -38.47
C SER A 216 -0.28 -1.04 -38.30
N GLY A 217 -0.85 -0.76 -37.15
CA GLY A 217 -1.60 0.47 -36.86
C GLY A 217 -3.04 0.47 -37.39
N ARG A 218 -3.58 -0.71 -37.69
CA ARG A 218 -4.99 -0.90 -38.02
C ARG A 218 -5.80 -1.22 -36.77
N ALA A 219 -7.12 -1.08 -36.86
CA ALA A 219 -8.03 -1.35 -35.77
C ALA A 219 -8.02 -2.84 -35.37
N SER A 220 -7.88 -3.09 -34.08
CA SER A 220 -8.02 -4.39 -33.45
C SER A 220 -9.12 -4.32 -32.41
N GLN A 221 -10.18 -5.10 -32.61
CA GLN A 221 -11.27 -5.22 -31.65
C GLN A 221 -10.83 -6.14 -30.51
N ILE A 222 -10.79 -5.59 -29.31
CA ILE A 222 -10.38 -6.30 -28.10
C ILE A 222 -11.59 -6.42 -27.17
N PRO A 223 -12.06 -7.65 -26.87
CA PRO A 223 -13.04 -7.86 -25.82
C PRO A 223 -12.56 -7.27 -24.50
N GLY A 224 -13.42 -6.57 -23.78
CA GLY A 224 -13.05 -5.96 -22.49
C GLY A 224 -12.55 -6.99 -21.49
N VAL A 225 -13.04 -8.22 -21.56
CA VAL A 225 -12.60 -9.34 -20.70
C VAL A 225 -11.13 -9.65 -20.91
N ASP A 226 -10.60 -9.57 -22.13
CA ASP A 226 -9.18 -9.87 -22.42
C ASP A 226 -8.23 -8.88 -21.72
N LEU A 227 -8.62 -7.59 -21.66
CA LEU A 227 -7.86 -6.60 -20.89
C LEU A 227 -7.97 -6.86 -19.39
N ILE A 228 -9.15 -7.24 -18.89
CA ILE A 228 -9.38 -7.53 -17.46
C ILE A 228 -8.54 -8.74 -17.04
N ASP A 229 -8.57 -9.83 -17.79
CA ASP A 229 -7.80 -11.05 -17.52
C ASP A 229 -6.30 -10.76 -17.53
N ALA A 230 -5.83 -10.00 -18.54
CA ALA A 230 -4.44 -9.59 -18.63
C ALA A 230 -3.99 -8.72 -17.44
N LEU A 231 -4.86 -7.87 -16.90
CA LEU A 231 -4.58 -7.08 -15.69
C LEU A 231 -4.56 -7.96 -14.43
N GLY A 232 -5.47 -8.94 -14.33
CA GLY A 232 -5.54 -9.89 -13.21
C GLY A 232 -4.30 -10.80 -13.13
N ASP A 233 -3.72 -11.16 -14.28
CA ASP A 233 -2.52 -11.98 -14.39
C ASP A 233 -1.22 -11.22 -14.05
N LEU A 234 -1.27 -9.90 -13.89
CA LEU A 234 -0.10 -9.13 -13.51
C LEU A 234 0.32 -9.47 -12.08
N PRO A 235 1.62 -9.66 -11.81
CA PRO A 235 2.13 -9.82 -10.44
C PRO A 235 1.78 -8.63 -9.55
N ARG A 236 1.68 -7.45 -10.16
CA ARG A 236 1.27 -6.19 -9.54
C ARG A 236 0.42 -5.41 -10.53
N PRO A 237 -0.89 -5.33 -10.35
CA PRO A 237 -1.74 -4.50 -11.19
C PRO A 237 -1.40 -3.01 -11.01
N PRO A 238 -1.68 -2.16 -12.01
CA PRO A 238 -1.54 -0.71 -11.86
C PRO A 238 -2.46 -0.21 -10.75
N ARG A 239 -2.03 0.81 -10.02
CA ARG A 239 -2.80 1.38 -8.89
C ARG A 239 -3.96 2.23 -9.33
N LEU A 240 -3.80 2.85 -10.48
CA LEU A 240 -4.82 3.69 -11.11
C LEU A 240 -4.93 3.33 -12.59
N VAL A 241 -6.14 3.01 -13.01
CA VAL A 241 -6.49 2.92 -14.43
C VAL A 241 -7.42 4.07 -14.76
N VAL A 242 -7.05 4.86 -15.76
CA VAL A 242 -7.89 5.93 -16.31
C VAL A 242 -8.37 5.48 -17.69
N LEU A 243 -9.67 5.29 -17.81
CA LEU A 243 -10.35 4.97 -19.07
C LEU A 243 -10.96 6.24 -19.63
N ALA A 244 -10.24 6.88 -20.54
CA ALA A 244 -10.71 8.08 -21.22
C ALA A 244 -11.30 7.71 -22.56
N SER A 245 -12.56 8.05 -22.78
CA SER A 245 -13.23 7.92 -24.08
C SER A 245 -13.26 9.27 -24.77
N CYS A 246 -12.81 9.29 -26.02
CA CYS A 246 -12.99 10.45 -26.88
C CYS A 246 -14.35 10.41 -27.53
N GLN A 247 -15.30 11.14 -26.95
CA GLN A 247 -16.48 11.47 -27.72
C GLN A 247 -16.24 12.67 -28.63
N SER A 248 -16.43 12.41 -29.87
CA SER A 248 -16.61 13.43 -30.87
C SER A 248 -18.04 13.97 -30.80
N ALA A 249 -18.41 14.69 -29.76
CA ALA A 249 -19.58 15.53 -29.79
C ALA A 249 -19.32 16.64 -30.81
N GLY A 250 -19.85 16.46 -32.01
CA GLY A 250 -20.04 17.60 -32.91
C GLY A 250 -21.01 18.56 -32.25
N ASP A 251 -20.83 19.85 -32.45
CA ASP A 251 -21.76 20.91 -32.04
C ASP A 251 -23.11 20.84 -32.82
N GLY A 252 -23.78 19.69 -32.82
CA GLY A 252 -25.05 19.48 -33.48
C GLY A 252 -26.06 18.72 -32.64
N PRO A 253 -27.30 19.19 -32.53
CA PRO A 253 -28.38 18.44 -31.90
C PRO A 253 -28.69 17.20 -32.75
N GLY A 254 -28.30 16.01 -32.30
CA GLY A 254 -28.70 14.74 -32.92
C GLY A 254 -27.65 13.63 -33.04
N THR A 255 -26.40 13.83 -32.64
CA THR A 255 -25.42 12.74 -32.62
C THR A 255 -25.48 11.99 -31.29
N SER A 256 -26.20 10.86 -31.26
CA SER A 256 -26.15 9.92 -30.15
C SER A 256 -24.71 9.34 -30.06
N SER A 257 -24.10 9.45 -28.91
CA SER A 257 -22.79 8.88 -28.68
C SER A 257 -22.82 7.37 -28.74
N ILE A 258 -21.81 6.79 -29.35
CA ILE A 258 -21.67 5.33 -29.51
C ILE A 258 -21.17 4.70 -28.22
N ASP A 259 -20.36 5.41 -27.46
CA ASP A 259 -19.82 4.97 -26.17
C ASP A 259 -20.82 5.24 -25.02
N ARG A 260 -21.94 4.59 -25.01
CA ARG A 260 -22.99 4.70 -23.98
C ARG A 260 -22.53 4.27 -22.57
N GLY A 261 -21.31 4.63 -22.17
CA GLY A 261 -20.72 4.21 -20.91
C GLY A 261 -20.01 2.86 -21.00
N THR A 262 -19.60 2.43 -22.20
CA THR A 262 -18.89 1.17 -22.44
C THR A 262 -17.65 1.04 -21.57
N LEU A 263 -16.81 2.08 -21.50
CA LEU A 263 -15.60 2.06 -20.68
C LEU A 263 -15.94 2.08 -19.18
N ALA A 264 -17.02 2.73 -18.77
CA ALA A 264 -17.47 2.69 -17.38
C ALA A 264 -17.94 1.30 -16.96
N ALA A 265 -18.45 0.48 -17.88
CA ALA A 265 -18.85 -0.91 -17.60
C ALA A 265 -17.64 -1.83 -17.29
N LEU A 266 -16.42 -1.46 -17.72
CA LEU A 266 -15.19 -2.17 -17.37
C LEU A 266 -14.72 -1.88 -15.95
N GLY A 267 -15.06 -0.70 -15.40
CA GLY A 267 -14.58 -0.25 -14.09
C GLY A 267 -14.83 -1.24 -12.97
N PRO A 268 -16.05 -1.75 -12.74
CA PRO A 268 -16.34 -2.76 -11.74
C PRO A 268 -15.51 -4.03 -11.93
N ARG A 269 -15.46 -4.56 -13.15
CA ARG A 269 -14.74 -5.81 -13.47
C ARG A 269 -13.23 -5.66 -13.26
N MET A 270 -12.62 -4.53 -13.61
CA MET A 270 -11.20 -4.25 -13.34
C MET A 270 -10.90 -4.16 -11.84
N ALA A 271 -11.79 -3.54 -11.07
CA ALA A 271 -11.63 -3.47 -9.62
C ALA A 271 -11.75 -4.87 -8.98
N GLU A 272 -12.65 -5.72 -9.47
CA GLU A 272 -12.76 -7.13 -9.06
C GLU A 272 -11.49 -7.92 -9.41
N ALA A 273 -10.87 -7.66 -10.56
CA ALA A 273 -9.61 -8.27 -10.99
C ALA A 273 -8.38 -7.77 -10.22
N GLY A 274 -8.53 -6.84 -9.28
CA GLY A 274 -7.45 -6.43 -8.40
C GLY A 274 -6.97 -4.99 -8.58
N VAL A 275 -7.45 -4.22 -9.56
CA VAL A 275 -7.06 -2.82 -9.75
C VAL A 275 -7.59 -1.97 -8.58
N PRO A 276 -6.72 -1.25 -7.84
CA PRO A 276 -7.14 -0.50 -6.66
C PRO A 276 -8.07 0.67 -6.94
N ALA A 277 -7.90 1.35 -8.08
CA ALA A 277 -8.72 2.48 -8.48
C ALA A 277 -8.88 2.53 -10.01
N VAL A 278 -10.11 2.74 -10.48
CA VAL A 278 -10.45 2.94 -11.89
C VAL A 278 -11.28 4.21 -12.03
N LEU A 279 -10.75 5.17 -12.78
CA LEU A 279 -11.46 6.37 -13.19
C LEU A 279 -11.95 6.17 -14.62
N ALA A 280 -13.27 6.15 -14.80
CA ALA A 280 -13.89 5.96 -16.09
C ALA A 280 -14.89 7.08 -16.37
N MET A 281 -15.23 7.28 -17.64
CA MET A 281 -16.27 8.22 -18.06
C MET A 281 -17.59 7.49 -18.29
N GLN A 282 -18.66 7.94 -17.66
CA GLN A 282 -20.00 7.39 -17.82
C GLN A 282 -20.85 8.34 -18.67
N GLY A 283 -21.44 7.83 -19.73
CA GLY A 283 -22.26 8.63 -20.64
C GLY A 283 -21.45 9.52 -21.59
N ASP A 284 -22.13 10.52 -22.14
CA ASP A 284 -21.57 11.41 -23.14
C ASP A 284 -20.74 12.52 -22.51
N VAL A 285 -19.44 12.51 -22.74
CA VAL A 285 -18.51 13.51 -22.19
C VAL A 285 -17.84 14.28 -23.31
N SER A 286 -17.86 15.60 -23.21
CA SER A 286 -17.16 16.45 -24.17
C SER A 286 -15.65 16.42 -23.96
N MET A 287 -14.90 16.53 -25.07
CA MET A 287 -13.43 16.65 -25.03
C MET A 287 -12.96 17.79 -24.14
N GLN A 288 -13.69 18.88 -24.09
CA GLN A 288 -13.35 20.04 -23.25
C GLN A 288 -13.54 19.72 -21.77
N THR A 289 -14.61 19.03 -21.40
CA THR A 289 -14.82 18.58 -20.01
C THR A 289 -13.74 17.62 -19.58
N THR A 290 -13.46 16.59 -20.40
CA THR A 290 -12.41 15.60 -20.11
C THR A 290 -11.04 16.28 -19.95
N ALA A 291 -10.66 17.18 -20.85
CA ALA A 291 -9.37 17.87 -20.78
C ALA A 291 -9.22 18.71 -19.52
N GLN A 292 -10.23 19.56 -19.21
CA GLN A 292 -10.21 20.42 -18.02
C GLN A 292 -10.27 19.58 -16.73
N PHE A 293 -11.10 18.54 -16.71
CA PHE A 293 -11.22 17.63 -15.58
C PHE A 293 -9.89 16.91 -15.29
N MET A 294 -9.25 16.30 -16.31
CA MET A 294 -8.01 15.55 -16.14
C MET A 294 -6.85 16.45 -15.70
N GLU A 295 -6.75 17.67 -16.23
CA GLU A 295 -5.74 18.62 -15.79
C GLU A 295 -5.84 18.92 -14.29
N VAL A 296 -7.05 19.24 -13.81
CA VAL A 296 -7.26 19.51 -12.39
C VAL A 296 -7.12 18.25 -11.55
N PHE A 297 -7.62 17.10 -12.04
CA PHE A 297 -7.54 15.84 -11.33
C PHE A 297 -6.10 15.42 -11.05
N PHE A 298 -5.23 15.36 -12.06
CA PHE A 298 -3.84 14.98 -11.86
C PHE A 298 -3.05 16.03 -11.09
N PHE A 299 -3.33 17.32 -11.32
CA PHE A 299 -2.73 18.38 -10.50
C PHE A 299 -3.03 18.18 -9.02
N GLN A 300 -4.28 17.91 -8.66
CA GLN A 300 -4.69 17.67 -7.27
C GLN A 300 -4.16 16.35 -6.74
N LEU A 301 -4.19 15.28 -7.53
CA LEU A 301 -3.65 13.98 -7.16
C LEU A 301 -2.15 14.08 -6.83
N ASN A 302 -1.40 14.90 -7.56
CA ASN A 302 0.02 15.14 -7.32
C ASN A 302 0.32 15.96 -6.05
N GLN A 303 -0.70 16.52 -5.37
CA GLN A 303 -0.49 17.25 -4.13
C GLN A 303 -0.38 16.32 -2.91
N ASP A 304 -1.24 15.30 -2.82
CA ASP A 304 -1.35 14.46 -1.61
C ASP A 304 -1.64 12.98 -1.87
N GLY A 305 -1.78 12.57 -3.13
CA GLY A 305 -2.08 11.19 -3.51
C GLY A 305 -3.51 10.74 -3.25
N GLN A 306 -4.41 11.63 -2.85
CA GLN A 306 -5.77 11.27 -2.46
C GLN A 306 -6.72 11.38 -3.65
N ILE A 307 -7.06 10.23 -4.24
CA ILE A 307 -7.78 10.16 -5.52
C ILE A 307 -9.22 10.65 -5.45
N ASP A 308 -9.95 10.33 -4.38
CA ASP A 308 -11.34 10.75 -4.20
C ASP A 308 -11.45 12.27 -3.93
N ARG A 309 -10.48 12.87 -3.25
CA ARG A 309 -10.37 14.32 -3.09
C ARG A 309 -10.03 15.00 -4.43
N ALA A 310 -9.04 14.48 -5.14
CA ALA A 310 -8.67 15.00 -6.45
C ALA A 310 -9.86 14.96 -7.42
N LEU A 311 -10.67 13.91 -7.37
CA LEU A 311 -11.90 13.77 -8.13
C LEU A 311 -12.93 14.84 -7.77
N ALA A 312 -13.19 15.09 -6.49
CA ALA A 312 -14.16 16.08 -6.02
C ALA A 312 -13.79 17.49 -6.50
N VAL A 313 -12.51 17.87 -6.35
CA VAL A 313 -11.99 19.18 -6.82
C VAL A 313 -12.08 19.30 -8.35
N ALA A 314 -11.70 18.25 -9.09
CA ALA A 314 -11.78 18.25 -10.55
C ALA A 314 -13.23 18.33 -11.06
N ARG A 315 -14.15 17.64 -10.40
CA ARG A 315 -15.58 17.70 -10.71
C ARG A 315 -16.15 19.10 -10.50
N ARG A 316 -15.77 19.76 -9.41
CA ARG A 316 -16.16 21.16 -9.15
C ARG A 316 -15.63 22.12 -10.21
N ALA A 317 -14.41 21.92 -10.72
CA ALA A 317 -13.83 22.76 -11.76
C ALA A 317 -14.61 22.70 -13.11
N VAL A 318 -15.33 21.62 -13.37
CA VAL A 318 -16.19 21.45 -14.54
C VAL A 318 -17.69 21.55 -14.21
N GLY A 319 -18.04 22.00 -13.01
CA GLY A 319 -19.41 21.99 -12.48
C GLY A 319 -20.43 22.83 -13.24
N ASN A 320 -19.98 23.78 -14.07
CA ASN A 320 -20.81 24.58 -14.96
C ASN A 320 -21.15 23.90 -16.30
N ARG A 321 -20.60 22.69 -16.54
CA ARG A 321 -20.82 21.90 -17.74
C ARG A 321 -21.95 20.89 -17.52
N ARG A 322 -22.66 20.52 -18.60
CA ARG A 322 -23.75 19.56 -18.51
C ARG A 322 -23.34 18.14 -18.16
N ASP A 323 -22.08 17.79 -18.45
CA ASP A 323 -21.45 16.48 -18.33
C ASP A 323 -20.50 16.37 -17.12
N TRP A 324 -20.60 17.29 -16.15
CA TRP A 324 -19.74 17.36 -14.96
C TRP A 324 -19.77 16.09 -14.09
N TRP A 325 -20.87 15.34 -14.14
CA TRP A 325 -21.10 14.13 -13.35
C TRP A 325 -20.49 12.86 -13.98
N ALA A 326 -20.12 12.92 -15.25
CA ALA A 326 -19.69 11.77 -16.03
C ALA A 326 -18.40 11.06 -15.53
N PRO A 327 -17.41 11.73 -14.90
CA PRO A 327 -16.29 11.03 -14.30
C PRO A 327 -16.72 10.20 -13.09
N VAL A 328 -16.48 8.89 -13.15
CA VAL A 328 -16.86 7.89 -12.13
C VAL A 328 -15.62 7.22 -11.59
N LEU A 329 -15.53 7.12 -10.27
CA LEU A 329 -14.43 6.44 -9.57
C LEU A 329 -14.92 5.12 -8.98
N PHE A 330 -14.39 4.01 -9.49
CA PHE A 330 -14.48 2.70 -8.86
C PHE A 330 -13.23 2.49 -8.02
N MET A 331 -13.39 2.20 -6.73
CA MET A 331 -12.26 2.20 -5.83
C MET A 331 -12.38 1.11 -4.76
N ARG A 332 -11.29 0.38 -4.54
CA ARG A 332 -11.12 -0.57 -3.44
C ARG A 332 -10.39 0.04 -2.25
N LEU A 333 -9.71 1.18 -2.47
CA LEU A 333 -8.91 1.85 -1.45
C LEU A 333 -9.79 2.37 -0.30
N ARG A 334 -9.40 2.09 0.92
CA ARG A 334 -10.07 2.63 2.12
C ARG A 334 -9.62 4.04 2.44
N SER A 335 -8.33 4.32 2.28
CA SER A 335 -7.74 5.64 2.49
C SER A 335 -7.95 6.57 1.30
N GLY A 336 -8.14 6.01 0.09
CA GLY A 336 -8.15 6.75 -1.16
C GLY A 336 -6.75 7.22 -1.60
N ARG A 337 -5.67 6.74 -0.96
CA ARG A 337 -4.30 7.13 -1.31
C ARG A 337 -3.66 6.16 -2.27
N VAL A 338 -3.06 6.69 -3.32
CA VAL A 338 -2.31 5.92 -4.32
C VAL A 338 -0.80 6.05 -4.16
N TRP A 339 -0.32 7.07 -3.43
CA TRP A 339 1.10 7.28 -3.14
C TRP A 339 1.32 8.02 -1.81
N TYR A 340 2.55 8.06 -1.33
CA TYR A 340 2.98 8.82 -0.15
C TYR A 340 4.32 9.52 -0.37
N VAL A 341 4.66 10.45 0.51
CA VAL A 341 5.97 11.09 0.56
C VAL A 341 6.76 10.50 1.74
N PRO A 342 7.89 9.84 1.47
CA PRO A 342 8.72 9.29 2.54
C PRO A 342 9.10 10.36 3.58
N GLY A 343 9.06 9.98 4.85
CA GLY A 343 9.42 10.83 5.99
C GLY A 343 8.30 11.69 6.54
N THR A 344 7.30 12.07 5.76
CA THR A 344 6.30 13.09 6.17
C THR A 344 4.88 12.57 6.34
N GLY A 345 4.57 11.36 5.87
CA GLY A 345 3.27 10.71 6.05
C GLY A 345 2.12 11.25 5.21
N GLY A 346 2.11 12.48 4.84
CA GLY A 346 1.06 13.15 4.06
C GLY A 346 1.51 14.54 3.65
N GLY A 347 2.80 14.80 3.78
CA GLY A 347 3.40 16.08 3.41
C GLY A 347 3.41 16.31 1.91
N GLN A 348 3.64 17.56 1.52
CA GLN A 348 3.81 17.93 0.12
C GLN A 348 5.09 17.33 -0.47
N PRO A 349 5.10 16.98 -1.76
CA PRO A 349 6.31 16.56 -2.44
C PRO A 349 7.46 17.57 -2.25
N GLY A 350 8.63 17.08 -1.80
CA GLY A 350 9.78 17.92 -1.52
C GLY A 350 9.99 18.28 -0.05
N GLN A 351 9.07 17.95 0.85
CA GLN A 351 9.33 18.01 2.28
C GLN A 351 10.26 16.87 2.71
N SER A 352 11.15 17.16 3.63
CA SER A 352 12.10 16.20 4.21
C SER A 352 11.81 16.02 5.70
N TRP A 353 12.09 14.84 6.20
CA TRP A 353 11.99 14.56 7.63
C TRP A 353 13.00 15.40 8.44
N ASP A 354 12.54 16.07 9.47
CA ASP A 354 13.30 17.10 10.21
C ASP A 354 14.35 16.53 11.19
N LYS A 355 14.33 15.21 11.44
CA LYS A 355 15.24 14.58 12.40
C LYS A 355 16.56 14.07 11.80
N TRP A 356 16.74 14.15 10.48
CA TRP A 356 17.96 13.71 9.82
C TRP A 356 19.25 14.28 10.41
N PRO A 357 19.38 15.60 10.70
CA PRO A 357 20.64 16.14 11.24
C PRO A 357 21.03 15.55 12.58
N ALA A 358 20.04 15.33 13.47
CA ALA A 358 20.28 14.77 14.79
C ALA A 358 20.70 13.29 14.68
N LEU A 359 20.01 12.50 13.87
CA LEU A 359 20.32 11.08 13.65
C LEU A 359 21.71 10.90 13.06
N LEU A 360 22.07 11.65 12.02
CA LEU A 360 23.40 11.57 11.38
C LEU A 360 24.50 11.94 12.35
N ASN A 361 24.31 12.98 13.17
CA ASN A 361 25.27 13.34 14.22
C ASN A 361 25.48 12.23 15.25
N ASP A 362 24.40 11.53 15.66
CA ASP A 362 24.52 10.40 16.58
C ASP A 362 25.20 9.19 15.95
N ILE A 363 24.96 8.91 14.65
CA ILE A 363 25.66 7.87 13.89
C ILE A 363 27.15 8.19 13.79
N HIS A 364 27.54 9.41 13.35
CA HIS A 364 28.95 9.80 13.22
C HIS A 364 29.73 9.70 14.55
N ARG A 365 29.05 9.96 15.66
CA ARG A 365 29.65 9.86 17.00
C ARG A 365 29.64 8.44 17.57
N GLY A 366 29.17 7.44 16.83
CA GLY A 366 29.03 6.06 17.30
C GLY A 366 28.06 5.91 18.49
N ARG A 367 27.06 6.80 18.58
CA ARG A 367 26.04 6.83 19.64
C ARG A 367 24.65 6.50 19.11
N CYS A 368 24.60 5.58 18.16
CA CYS A 368 23.36 5.05 17.60
C CYS A 368 23.40 3.53 17.66
N THR A 369 22.35 2.91 18.19
CA THR A 369 22.17 1.46 18.25
C THR A 369 20.96 1.08 17.41
N PRO A 370 21.13 0.43 16.25
CA PRO A 370 20.02 -0.14 15.50
C PRO A 370 19.37 -1.29 16.28
N VAL A 371 18.05 -1.25 16.33
CA VAL A 371 17.19 -2.35 16.80
C VAL A 371 16.39 -2.81 15.60
N LEU A 372 16.66 -4.03 15.13
CA LEU A 372 16.20 -4.52 13.84
C LEU A 372 15.03 -5.49 14.01
N GLY A 373 13.95 -5.20 13.33
CA GLY A 373 12.72 -5.98 13.35
C GLY A 373 12.58 -6.94 12.15
N PRO A 374 11.53 -7.76 12.15
CA PRO A 374 11.35 -8.82 11.17
C PRO A 374 11.17 -8.31 9.74
N ALA A 375 10.59 -7.13 9.54
CA ALA A 375 10.28 -6.64 8.19
C ALA A 375 11.52 -6.29 7.33
N LEU A 376 12.73 -6.25 7.90
CA LEU A 376 13.97 -6.13 7.10
C LEU A 376 14.14 -7.27 6.10
N THR A 377 13.54 -8.41 6.37
CA THR A 377 13.69 -9.64 5.58
C THR A 377 12.43 -10.05 4.84
N ASP A 378 11.35 -9.27 4.92
CA ASP A 378 10.08 -9.57 4.25
C ASP A 378 10.26 -9.79 2.74
N SER A 379 11.12 -9.00 2.09
CA SER A 379 11.45 -9.15 0.68
C SER A 379 12.23 -10.43 0.34
N ILE A 380 12.84 -11.07 1.34
CA ILE A 380 13.66 -12.28 1.21
C ILE A 380 12.84 -13.52 1.53
N LEU A 381 12.27 -13.58 2.73
CA LEU A 381 11.61 -14.75 3.30
C LEU A 381 10.07 -14.69 3.22
N GLY A 382 9.51 -13.53 2.94
CA GLY A 382 8.10 -13.24 3.11
C GLY A 382 7.80 -12.61 4.47
N SER A 383 6.67 -11.91 4.55
CA SER A 383 6.26 -11.27 5.80
C SER A 383 5.74 -12.30 6.81
N ARG A 384 5.82 -11.97 8.10
CA ARG A 384 5.22 -12.79 9.17
C ARG A 384 3.73 -13.03 8.92
N GLN A 385 3.05 -12.06 8.35
CA GLN A 385 1.65 -12.18 7.96
C GLN A 385 1.43 -13.22 6.86
N GLU A 386 2.27 -13.23 5.80
CA GLU A 386 2.22 -14.24 4.74
C GLU A 386 2.46 -15.66 5.30
N ILE A 387 3.43 -15.80 6.22
CA ILE A 387 3.70 -17.09 6.90
C ILE A 387 2.46 -17.53 7.70
N ALA A 388 1.91 -16.63 8.51
CA ALA A 388 0.74 -16.92 9.33
C ALA A 388 -0.48 -17.34 8.50
N GLN A 389 -0.78 -16.62 7.43
CA GLN A 389 -1.88 -16.93 6.51
C GLN A 389 -1.66 -18.27 5.80
N GLY A 390 -0.43 -18.53 5.36
CA GLY A 390 -0.06 -19.81 4.74
C GLY A 390 -0.29 -20.98 5.70
N TRP A 391 0.21 -20.89 6.93
CA TRP A 391 0.02 -21.92 7.95
C TRP A 391 -1.45 -22.05 8.38
N ALA A 392 -2.15 -20.94 8.58
CA ALA A 392 -3.57 -20.94 8.94
C ALA A 392 -4.42 -21.66 7.88
N SER A 393 -4.07 -21.52 6.61
CA SER A 393 -4.74 -22.21 5.51
C SER A 393 -4.35 -23.68 5.42
N GLN A 394 -3.05 -23.97 5.51
CA GLN A 394 -2.50 -25.33 5.40
C GLN A 394 -2.96 -26.23 6.56
N TYR A 395 -3.02 -25.71 7.76
CA TYR A 395 -3.36 -26.47 8.98
C TYR A 395 -4.78 -26.20 9.50
N ASN A 396 -5.65 -25.60 8.69
CA ASN A 396 -7.07 -25.35 9.01
C ASN A 396 -7.28 -24.63 10.34
N PHE A 397 -6.54 -23.53 10.57
CA PHE A 397 -6.69 -22.71 11.77
C PHE A 397 -8.13 -22.22 11.94
N PRO A 398 -8.79 -22.49 13.10
CA PRO A 398 -10.25 -22.36 13.23
C PRO A 398 -10.74 -20.94 13.54
N MET A 399 -9.85 -19.97 13.76
CA MET A 399 -10.23 -18.64 14.24
C MET A 399 -10.58 -17.67 13.11
N ALA A 400 -11.14 -16.51 13.46
CA ALA A 400 -11.56 -15.46 12.54
C ALA A 400 -10.41 -14.95 11.64
N PRO A 401 -10.72 -14.39 10.46
CA PRO A 401 -9.70 -13.97 9.48
C PRO A 401 -8.59 -13.08 10.04
N HIS A 402 -8.89 -12.15 10.94
CA HIS A 402 -7.90 -11.24 11.53
C HIS A 402 -6.89 -11.95 12.46
N HIS A 403 -7.23 -13.11 13.02
CA HIS A 403 -6.29 -13.91 13.79
C HIS A 403 -5.37 -14.77 12.93
N ARG A 404 -5.72 -14.98 11.64
CA ARG A 404 -4.92 -15.75 10.70
C ARG A 404 -3.67 -14.99 10.20
N GLU A 405 -3.55 -13.74 10.54
CA GLU A 405 -2.46 -12.85 10.15
C GLU A 405 -1.41 -12.69 11.26
N ASP A 406 -1.69 -13.22 12.45
CA ASP A 406 -0.81 -13.13 13.62
C ASP A 406 0.01 -14.42 13.76
N LEU A 407 1.32 -14.34 13.43
CA LEU A 407 2.20 -15.50 13.42
C LEU A 407 2.33 -16.16 14.80
N PRO A 408 2.55 -15.43 15.92
CA PRO A 408 2.60 -16.05 17.23
C PRO A 408 1.32 -16.82 17.58
N HIS A 409 0.15 -16.28 17.25
CA HIS A 409 -1.12 -16.92 17.50
C HIS A 409 -1.31 -18.22 16.71
N VAL A 410 -0.97 -18.19 15.40
CA VAL A 410 -1.05 -19.40 14.55
C VAL A 410 0.00 -20.42 14.97
N ALA A 411 1.22 -19.99 15.32
CA ALA A 411 2.27 -20.87 15.84
C ALA A 411 1.87 -21.54 17.17
N GLN A 412 1.21 -20.80 18.06
CA GLN A 412 0.66 -21.36 19.32
C GLN A 412 -0.35 -22.48 19.04
N PHE A 413 -1.25 -22.25 18.08
CA PHE A 413 -2.18 -23.29 17.68
C PHE A 413 -1.48 -24.56 17.19
N LEU A 414 -0.44 -24.42 16.38
CA LEU A 414 0.34 -25.57 15.90
C LEU A 414 1.06 -26.29 17.04
N ALA A 415 1.65 -25.52 17.97
CA ALA A 415 2.32 -26.08 19.14
C ALA A 415 1.37 -26.91 20.03
N VAL A 416 0.14 -26.42 20.24
CA VAL A 416 -0.88 -27.11 21.06
C VAL A 416 -1.44 -28.33 20.35
N ASN A 417 -1.72 -28.24 19.04
CA ASN A 417 -2.38 -29.33 18.30
C ASN A 417 -1.44 -30.44 17.82
N LEU A 418 -0.17 -30.12 17.61
CA LEU A 418 0.82 -31.09 17.14
C LEU A 418 1.88 -31.34 18.22
N ASN A 419 2.82 -30.43 18.39
CA ASN A 419 3.79 -30.42 19.48
C ASN A 419 4.56 -29.08 19.49
N TYR A 420 5.23 -28.78 20.59
CA TYR A 420 5.96 -27.53 20.81
C TYR A 420 7.08 -27.28 19.77
N GLN A 421 7.74 -28.32 19.26
CA GLN A 421 8.82 -28.19 18.28
C GLN A 421 8.32 -27.93 16.86
N PHE A 422 7.12 -28.41 16.53
CA PHE A 422 6.58 -28.38 15.19
C PHE A 422 6.58 -26.98 14.50
N PRO A 423 6.12 -25.89 15.12
CA PRO A 423 6.14 -24.58 14.47
C PRO A 423 7.58 -24.07 14.21
N ARG A 424 8.58 -24.51 14.99
CA ARG A 424 9.98 -24.18 14.78
C ARG A 424 10.57 -24.89 13.57
N ASP A 425 10.32 -26.18 13.46
CA ASP A 425 10.72 -26.99 12.31
C ASP A 425 10.03 -26.49 11.04
N GLU A 426 8.73 -26.18 11.11
CA GLU A 426 7.96 -25.66 9.98
C GLU A 426 8.44 -24.27 9.53
N LEU A 427 8.89 -23.42 10.45
CA LEU A 427 9.47 -22.11 10.11
C LEU A 427 10.77 -22.28 9.31
N LYS A 428 11.62 -23.22 9.71
CA LYS A 428 12.84 -23.57 8.98
C LYS A 428 12.52 -24.09 7.59
N ASP A 429 11.63 -25.08 7.49
CA ASP A 429 11.23 -25.71 6.23
C ASP A 429 10.54 -24.71 5.29
N TYR A 430 9.68 -23.84 5.83
CA TYR A 430 9.07 -22.74 5.09
C TYR A 430 10.13 -21.80 4.52
N SER A 431 11.07 -21.37 5.34
CA SER A 431 12.16 -20.48 4.93
C SER A 431 12.99 -21.09 3.80
N GLU A 432 13.34 -22.38 3.89
CA GLU A 432 14.06 -23.07 2.83
C GLU A 432 13.26 -23.16 1.53
N ARG A 433 11.97 -23.53 1.61
CA ARG A 433 11.08 -23.60 0.43
C ARG A 433 10.95 -22.25 -0.26
N GLU A 434 10.73 -21.17 0.52
CA GLU A 434 10.54 -19.83 -0.03
C GLU A 434 11.82 -19.26 -0.67
N LEU A 435 12.98 -19.46 -0.05
CA LEU A 435 14.26 -19.05 -0.64
C LEU A 435 14.49 -19.75 -1.98
N ARG A 436 14.31 -21.07 -2.03
CA ARG A 436 14.45 -21.84 -3.27
C ARG A 436 13.44 -21.40 -4.34
N ARG A 437 12.18 -21.14 -3.97
CA ARG A 437 11.13 -20.70 -4.87
C ARG A 437 11.37 -19.30 -5.42
N ARG A 438 11.64 -18.33 -4.54
CA ARG A 438 11.79 -16.91 -4.92
C ARG A 438 13.07 -16.66 -5.72
N TYR A 439 14.13 -17.38 -5.40
CA TYR A 439 15.46 -17.17 -5.98
C TYR A 439 15.90 -18.31 -6.93
N ALA A 440 14.98 -19.16 -7.39
CA ALA A 440 15.28 -20.31 -8.26
C ALA A 440 16.14 -19.98 -9.49
N ARG A 441 15.98 -18.78 -10.06
CA ARG A 441 16.72 -18.34 -11.25
C ARG A 441 18.10 -17.72 -10.92
N HIS A 442 18.38 -17.47 -9.65
CA HIS A 442 19.55 -16.74 -9.19
C HIS A 442 20.47 -17.59 -8.32
N LEU A 443 19.98 -18.73 -7.88
CA LEU A 443 20.76 -19.72 -7.14
C LEU A 443 21.35 -20.74 -8.13
N PRO A 444 22.58 -21.24 -7.86
CA PRO A 444 23.19 -22.30 -8.68
C PRO A 444 22.42 -23.63 -8.53
N SER A 445 22.63 -24.55 -9.45
CA SER A 445 21.93 -25.84 -9.46
C SER A 445 22.19 -26.67 -8.20
N GLU A 446 23.37 -26.56 -7.62
CA GLU A 446 23.78 -27.24 -6.39
C GLU A 446 23.05 -26.74 -5.14
N ALA A 447 22.42 -25.57 -5.19
CA ALA A 447 21.67 -24.99 -4.08
C ALA A 447 20.43 -25.80 -3.65
N ARG A 448 20.06 -26.83 -4.44
CA ARG A 448 18.99 -27.75 -4.05
C ARG A 448 19.26 -28.48 -2.74
N ASP A 449 20.52 -28.80 -2.49
CA ASP A 449 20.95 -29.60 -1.32
C ASP A 449 21.60 -28.75 -0.24
N TRP A 450 21.62 -27.41 -0.42
CA TRP A 450 22.23 -26.53 0.57
C TRP A 450 21.35 -26.41 1.82
N PRO A 451 21.97 -26.38 3.02
CA PRO A 451 21.27 -26.08 4.25
C PRO A 451 20.77 -24.62 4.23
N LEU A 452 19.79 -24.32 5.09
CA LEU A 452 19.17 -23.00 5.18
C LEU A 452 20.19 -21.86 5.31
N GLU A 453 21.23 -22.05 6.11
CA GLU A 453 22.30 -21.07 6.34
C GLU A 453 22.99 -20.66 5.02
N GLU A 454 23.40 -21.64 4.21
CA GLU A 454 24.06 -21.37 2.93
C GLU A 454 23.11 -20.70 1.91
N LEU A 455 21.84 -21.06 1.94
CA LEU A 455 20.81 -20.39 1.14
C LEU A 455 20.66 -18.92 1.54
N ILE A 456 20.56 -18.63 2.83
CA ILE A 456 20.45 -17.27 3.37
C ILE A 456 21.68 -16.44 2.95
N LYS A 457 22.90 -16.97 3.13
CA LYS A 457 24.15 -16.32 2.74
C LYS A 457 24.22 -16.02 1.24
N ALA A 458 23.82 -16.99 0.41
CA ALA A 458 23.84 -16.83 -1.04
C ALA A 458 22.83 -15.77 -1.51
N VAL A 459 21.61 -15.81 -0.98
CA VAL A 459 20.57 -14.83 -1.30
C VAL A 459 20.95 -13.45 -0.79
N GLY A 460 21.47 -13.33 0.42
CA GLY A 460 21.98 -12.07 0.98
C GLY A 460 23.06 -11.45 0.08
N ARG A 461 24.04 -12.24 -0.35
CA ARG A 461 25.09 -11.81 -1.30
C ARG A 461 24.49 -11.34 -2.63
N TYR A 462 23.55 -12.10 -3.18
CA TYR A 462 22.88 -11.72 -4.42
C TYR A 462 22.14 -10.38 -4.26
N ARG A 463 21.36 -10.21 -3.21
CA ARG A 463 20.60 -8.98 -2.94
C ARG A 463 21.52 -7.76 -2.82
N ARG A 464 22.58 -7.84 -2.04
CA ARG A 464 23.58 -6.78 -1.88
C ARG A 464 24.32 -6.44 -3.20
N LYS A 465 24.43 -7.41 -4.11
CA LYS A 465 25.05 -7.17 -5.43
C LYS A 465 24.15 -6.38 -6.36
N ILE A 466 22.83 -6.61 -6.33
CA ILE A 466 21.88 -5.98 -7.26
C ILE A 466 21.30 -4.67 -6.74
N ASP A 467 21.35 -4.44 -5.42
CA ASP A 467 20.83 -3.25 -4.77
C ASP A 467 21.86 -2.69 -3.77
N GLU A 468 22.46 -1.55 -4.14
CA GLU A 468 23.44 -0.89 -3.26
C GLU A 468 22.81 -0.28 -2.00
N TYR A 469 21.49 -0.13 -1.97
CA TYR A 469 20.70 0.40 -0.86
C TYR A 469 20.05 -0.69 -0.02
N GLU A 470 20.40 -1.95 -0.26
CA GLU A 470 19.92 -3.06 0.54
C GLU A 470 20.15 -2.78 2.05
N PRO A 471 19.12 -2.91 2.90
CA PRO A 471 19.17 -2.42 4.28
C PRO A 471 20.38 -2.91 5.10
N HIS A 472 20.71 -4.20 5.02
CA HIS A 472 21.86 -4.74 5.77
C HIS A 472 23.19 -4.19 5.24
N ALA A 473 23.33 -4.00 3.93
CA ALA A 473 24.53 -3.38 3.34
C ALA A 473 24.69 -1.92 3.78
N VAL A 474 23.60 -1.15 3.81
CA VAL A 474 23.65 0.24 4.27
C VAL A 474 24.05 0.31 5.73
N LEU A 475 23.44 -0.51 6.60
CA LEU A 475 23.76 -0.56 8.02
C LEU A 475 25.22 -1.03 8.28
N ALA A 476 25.71 -2.00 7.51
CA ALA A 476 27.05 -2.53 7.65
C ALA A 476 28.15 -1.49 7.33
N ARG A 477 27.90 -0.51 6.46
CA ARG A 477 28.84 0.58 6.13
C ARG A 477 28.95 1.64 7.23
N LEU A 478 27.95 1.74 8.11
CA LEU A 478 27.95 2.75 9.17
C LEU A 478 28.96 2.42 10.29
N PRO A 479 29.52 3.43 10.99
CA PRO A 479 30.50 3.24 12.08
C PRO A 479 29.81 2.85 13.40
N LEU A 480 28.98 1.82 13.36
CA LEU A 480 28.19 1.34 14.49
C LEU A 480 28.87 0.15 15.15
N LYS A 481 28.77 0.06 16.47
CA LYS A 481 29.47 -0.93 17.31
C LYS A 481 28.57 -2.08 17.76
N THR A 482 27.26 -1.81 17.90
CA THR A 482 26.31 -2.79 18.42
C THR A 482 25.03 -2.72 17.60
N PHE A 483 24.56 -3.90 17.22
CA PHE A 483 23.30 -4.11 16.54
C PHE A 483 22.47 -5.07 17.37
N VAL A 484 21.22 -4.75 17.59
CA VAL A 484 20.25 -5.61 18.27
C VAL A 484 19.25 -6.06 17.23
N THR A 485 18.96 -7.35 17.15
CA THR A 485 18.05 -7.87 16.13
C THR A 485 17.04 -8.84 16.74
N THR A 486 15.80 -8.76 16.23
CA THR A 486 14.77 -9.77 16.49
C THR A 486 14.67 -10.77 15.35
N HIS A 487 15.41 -10.55 14.26
CA HIS A 487 15.43 -11.46 13.12
C HIS A 487 16.40 -12.62 13.39
N PRO A 488 15.95 -13.88 13.18
CA PRO A 488 16.72 -15.04 13.60
C PRO A 488 17.73 -15.55 12.55
N SER A 489 18.40 -14.66 11.79
CA SER A 489 19.36 -15.05 10.74
C SER A 489 20.62 -14.19 10.71
N ASP A 490 21.68 -14.71 10.09
CA ASP A 490 22.99 -14.08 9.96
C ASP A 490 23.12 -13.03 8.84
N LEU A 491 22.03 -12.63 8.19
CA LEU A 491 22.07 -11.67 7.06
C LEU A 491 22.86 -10.40 7.37
N LEU A 492 22.74 -9.87 8.59
CA LEU A 492 23.47 -8.68 9.02
C LEU A 492 24.95 -9.02 9.28
N ALA A 493 25.25 -10.12 9.96
CA ALA A 493 26.62 -10.55 10.22
C ALA A 493 27.37 -10.80 8.90
N ASP A 494 26.72 -11.45 7.93
CA ASP A 494 27.26 -11.63 6.58
C ASP A 494 27.51 -10.30 5.85
N ALA A 495 26.64 -9.31 6.04
CA ALA A 495 26.82 -7.98 5.47
C ALA A 495 27.99 -7.24 6.11
N LEU A 496 28.15 -7.32 7.43
CA LEU A 496 29.28 -6.74 8.17
C LEU A 496 30.61 -7.38 7.75
N THR A 497 30.64 -8.71 7.61
CA THR A 497 31.80 -9.45 7.11
C THR A 497 32.18 -9.04 5.68
N ALA A 498 31.19 -8.83 4.82
CA ALA A 498 31.41 -8.35 3.46
C ALA A 498 32.03 -6.94 3.41
N GLU A 499 31.78 -6.09 4.40
CA GLU A 499 32.39 -4.76 4.56
C GLU A 499 33.75 -4.82 5.34
N GLY A 500 34.31 -6.00 5.53
CA GLY A 500 35.61 -6.22 6.17
C GLY A 500 35.63 -6.12 7.71
N LYS A 501 34.48 -6.24 8.35
CA LYS A 501 34.32 -6.27 9.80
C LYS A 501 34.28 -7.72 10.28
N ASP A 502 34.60 -7.93 11.58
CA ASP A 502 34.59 -9.24 12.26
C ASP A 502 33.48 -9.24 13.34
N PRO A 503 32.21 -9.49 12.97
CA PRO A 503 31.09 -9.38 13.89
C PRO A 503 31.08 -10.55 14.91
N GLN A 504 30.90 -10.21 16.18
CA GLN A 504 30.58 -11.18 17.24
C GLN A 504 29.08 -11.39 17.31
N ILE A 505 28.62 -12.63 17.20
CA ILE A 505 27.19 -13.00 17.27
C ILE A 505 26.89 -13.56 18.65
N GLU A 506 25.84 -13.03 19.28
CA GLU A 506 25.42 -13.45 20.63
C GLU A 506 23.89 -13.56 20.69
N LEU A 507 23.40 -14.48 21.54
CA LEU A 507 21.99 -14.76 21.74
C LEU A 507 21.50 -14.33 23.13
N CYS A 508 20.26 -13.85 23.23
CA CYS A 508 19.63 -13.62 24.51
C CYS A 508 19.15 -14.95 25.11
N GLN A 509 19.74 -15.35 26.23
CA GLN A 509 19.43 -16.60 26.96
C GLN A 509 18.19 -16.41 27.81
N TRP A 510 17.01 -16.33 27.20
CA TRP A 510 15.76 -15.92 27.86
C TRP A 510 15.04 -17.02 28.66
N GLN A 511 15.45 -18.28 28.52
CA GLN A 511 14.90 -19.42 29.26
C GLN A 511 16.04 -20.36 29.75
N ASP A 512 15.83 -21.01 30.88
CA ASP A 512 16.86 -21.86 31.50
C ASP A 512 16.92 -23.29 30.88
N GLU A 513 15.88 -23.72 30.18
CA GLU A 513 15.74 -25.10 29.68
C GLU A 513 16.40 -25.31 28.31
N ALA A 514 16.64 -24.25 27.54
CA ALA A 514 17.27 -24.37 26.23
C ALA A 514 18.81 -24.64 26.37
N LYS A 515 19.34 -25.38 25.42
CA LYS A 515 20.79 -25.47 25.23
C LYS A 515 21.27 -24.23 24.50
N TRP A 516 21.94 -23.38 25.24
CA TRP A 516 22.54 -22.17 24.69
C TRP A 516 23.96 -22.43 24.20
N PRO A 517 24.41 -21.83 23.09
CA PRO A 517 25.80 -21.77 22.73
C PRO A 517 26.58 -20.97 23.79
N ASP A 518 27.90 -21.27 23.92
CA ASP A 518 28.77 -20.54 24.82
C ASP A 518 28.80 -19.06 24.47
N SER A 519 28.55 -18.19 25.45
CA SER A 519 28.57 -16.74 25.26
C SER A 519 29.97 -16.18 25.61
N ILE A 520 30.43 -15.24 24.77
CA ILE A 520 31.67 -14.50 25.05
C ILE A 520 31.57 -13.69 26.34
N PHE A 521 30.39 -13.38 26.81
CA PHE A 521 30.12 -12.64 28.04
C PHE A 521 30.16 -13.53 29.29
N ASP A 522 30.09 -14.85 29.12
CA ASP A 522 30.21 -15.83 30.22
C ASP A 522 31.67 -16.23 30.48
N ASP A 523 32.58 -15.93 29.55
CA ASP A 523 34.02 -16.15 29.73
C ASP A 523 34.65 -15.04 30.59
N PRO A 524 35.04 -15.32 31.82
CA PRO A 524 35.65 -14.35 32.73
C PRO A 524 37.00 -13.81 32.24
N THR A 525 37.61 -14.46 31.25
CA THR A 525 38.89 -14.04 30.66
C THR A 525 38.68 -13.15 29.42
N SER A 526 37.48 -13.08 28.90
CA SER A 526 37.16 -12.29 27.73
C SER A 526 37.26 -10.80 28.03
N GLN A 527 38.01 -10.09 27.19
CA GLN A 527 38.12 -8.62 27.21
C GLN A 527 37.33 -8.01 26.05
N TYR A 528 36.36 -8.76 25.49
CA TYR A 528 35.60 -8.28 24.36
C TYR A 528 34.76 -7.06 24.72
N GLU A 529 35.00 -5.97 23.99
CA GLU A 529 34.12 -4.78 23.95
C GLU A 529 33.75 -4.48 22.50
N PRO A 530 32.45 -4.26 22.21
CA PRO A 530 32.00 -3.95 20.86
C PRO A 530 32.72 -2.75 20.25
N SER A 531 33.25 -2.90 19.05
CA SER A 531 33.96 -1.87 18.29
C SER A 531 33.39 -1.77 16.86
N VAL A 532 33.84 -0.76 16.10
CA VAL A 532 33.43 -0.63 14.69
C VAL A 532 33.99 -1.77 13.82
N THR A 533 35.16 -2.28 14.15
CA THR A 533 35.84 -3.39 13.45
C THR A 533 35.36 -4.76 13.92
N GLN A 534 34.97 -4.87 15.18
CA GLN A 534 34.39 -6.07 15.78
C GLN A 534 33.03 -5.74 16.41
N PRO A 535 32.03 -5.48 15.59
CA PRO A 535 30.71 -5.12 16.10
C PRO A 535 29.98 -6.31 16.71
N LEU A 536 29.14 -6.04 17.71
CA LEU A 536 28.24 -7.02 18.31
C LEU A 536 26.92 -7.08 17.52
N VAL A 537 26.53 -8.28 17.13
CA VAL A 537 25.18 -8.60 16.63
C VAL A 537 24.47 -9.43 17.70
N TYR A 538 23.50 -8.83 18.39
CA TYR A 538 22.81 -9.46 19.52
C TYR A 538 21.39 -9.84 19.13
N HIS A 539 21.11 -11.15 19.08
CA HIS A 539 19.79 -11.69 18.76
C HIS A 539 18.91 -11.77 20.01
N LEU A 540 17.80 -11.03 20.01
CA LEU A 540 16.87 -10.99 21.15
C LEU A 540 15.92 -12.18 21.19
N LEU A 541 15.47 -12.67 20.04
CA LEU A 541 14.38 -13.65 19.93
C LEU A 541 14.84 -14.99 19.34
N GLY A 542 16.11 -15.35 19.57
CA GLY A 542 16.68 -16.63 19.15
C GLY A 542 17.22 -16.64 17.71
N HIS A 543 17.60 -17.82 17.22
CA HIS A 543 18.27 -18.01 15.93
C HIS A 543 17.85 -19.29 15.21
N LEU A 544 17.79 -19.24 13.85
CA LEU A 544 17.35 -20.37 13.02
C LEU A 544 18.33 -21.57 13.01
N GLN A 545 19.56 -21.40 13.45
CA GLN A 545 20.49 -22.50 13.63
C GLN A 545 20.25 -23.26 14.97
N GLU A 546 19.67 -22.56 15.96
CA GLU A 546 19.38 -23.05 17.30
C GLU A 546 17.86 -22.92 17.55
N LEU A 547 17.06 -23.81 16.93
CA LEU A 547 15.61 -23.71 16.89
C LEU A 547 14.94 -23.62 18.27
N ASP A 548 15.53 -24.27 19.28
CA ASP A 548 15.04 -24.26 20.66
C ASP A 548 15.14 -22.87 21.31
N THR A 549 15.94 -21.97 20.74
CA THR A 549 16.12 -20.61 21.23
C THR A 549 15.07 -19.63 20.69
N LEU A 550 14.29 -20.03 19.68
CA LEU A 550 13.35 -19.16 19.00
C LEU A 550 12.17 -18.76 19.88
N VAL A 551 11.86 -17.47 19.91
CA VAL A 551 10.61 -16.90 20.43
C VAL A 551 9.62 -16.79 19.27
N LEU A 552 8.69 -17.73 19.18
CA LEU A 552 7.80 -17.88 18.03
C LEU A 552 6.32 -17.95 18.40
N THR A 553 5.96 -18.68 19.47
CA THR A 553 4.60 -18.83 19.96
C THR A 553 4.23 -17.69 20.92
N GLU A 554 2.92 -17.51 21.20
CA GLU A 554 2.47 -16.54 22.21
C GLU A 554 3.07 -16.82 23.59
N ASP A 555 3.13 -18.10 23.99
CA ASP A 555 3.73 -18.50 25.25
C ASP A 555 5.22 -18.15 25.31
N ASP A 556 5.99 -18.37 24.22
CA ASP A 556 7.40 -17.97 24.15
C ASP A 556 7.56 -16.45 24.38
N TYR A 557 6.70 -15.62 23.80
CA TYR A 557 6.74 -14.17 24.00
C TYR A 557 6.45 -13.77 25.44
N PHE A 558 5.51 -14.43 26.09
CA PHE A 558 5.22 -14.19 27.52
C PHE A 558 6.39 -14.63 28.41
N ASP A 559 6.94 -15.81 28.16
CA ASP A 559 8.09 -16.33 28.91
C ASP A 559 9.34 -15.47 28.73
N TYR A 560 9.61 -15.01 27.48
CA TYR A 560 10.65 -14.05 27.21
C TYR A 560 10.47 -12.77 28.03
N LEU A 561 9.29 -12.18 28.03
CA LEU A 561 9.01 -10.95 28.77
C LEU A 561 9.19 -11.14 30.28
N ILE A 562 8.71 -12.25 30.82
CA ILE A 562 8.86 -12.62 32.23
C ILE A 562 10.33 -12.81 32.56
N GLY A 563 11.08 -13.57 31.75
CA GLY A 563 12.50 -13.84 31.93
C GLY A 563 13.33 -12.56 31.98
N VAL A 564 13.24 -11.75 30.93
CA VAL A 564 14.00 -10.50 30.80
C VAL A 564 13.63 -9.44 31.87
N THR A 565 12.36 -9.46 32.35
CA THR A 565 11.94 -8.53 33.41
C THR A 565 12.38 -8.97 34.81
N ARG A 566 12.40 -10.28 35.08
CA ARG A 566 12.81 -10.84 36.37
C ARG A 566 14.32 -10.89 36.57
N ASN A 567 15.05 -11.15 35.50
CA ASN A 567 16.52 -11.37 35.58
C ASN A 567 17.25 -10.35 34.70
N GLU A 568 17.66 -9.24 35.32
CA GLU A 568 18.43 -8.19 34.66
C GLU A 568 19.77 -8.66 34.06
N LYS A 569 20.29 -9.81 34.53
CA LYS A 569 21.57 -10.38 34.07
C LYS A 569 21.45 -11.05 32.70
N LEU A 570 20.22 -11.35 32.21
CA LEU A 570 20.00 -11.96 30.91
C LEU A 570 20.44 -11.05 29.75
N ILE A 571 20.47 -9.75 29.96
CA ILE A 571 21.02 -8.79 29.01
C ILE A 571 22.40 -8.38 29.43
N PRO A 572 23.48 -8.77 28.69
CA PRO A 572 24.84 -8.42 29.04
C PRO A 572 25.06 -6.92 29.24
N PRO A 573 25.99 -6.50 30.12
CA PRO A 573 26.23 -5.07 30.42
C PRO A 573 26.59 -4.24 29.18
N ALA A 574 27.24 -4.81 28.18
CA ALA A 574 27.58 -4.15 26.91
C ALA A 574 26.32 -3.83 26.10
N VAL A 575 25.40 -4.81 25.98
CA VAL A 575 24.12 -4.64 25.29
C VAL A 575 23.24 -3.63 26.05
N ARG A 576 23.19 -3.74 27.38
CA ARG A 576 22.41 -2.80 28.21
C ARG A 576 22.90 -1.36 28.02
N ARG A 577 24.23 -1.14 28.04
CA ARG A 577 24.80 0.19 27.75
C ARG A 577 24.41 0.70 26.36
N ALA A 578 24.46 -0.18 25.34
CA ALA A 578 24.06 0.18 23.98
C ALA A 578 22.57 0.57 23.88
N LEU A 579 21.70 -0.05 24.69
CA LEU A 579 20.27 0.25 24.73
C LEU A 579 19.92 1.49 25.57
N THR A 580 20.75 1.87 26.58
CA THR A 580 20.44 2.94 27.52
C THR A 580 21.21 4.24 27.27
N ASP A 581 22.41 4.16 26.69
CA ASP A 581 23.35 5.30 26.56
C ASP A 581 23.53 5.73 25.08
N ALA A 582 22.68 5.26 24.17
CA ALA A 582 22.68 5.61 22.75
C ALA A 582 21.30 6.01 22.25
N GLY A 583 21.25 6.67 21.09
CA GLY A 583 20.04 6.80 20.31
C GLY A 583 19.63 5.46 19.73
N LEU A 584 18.37 5.07 19.86
CA LEU A 584 17.87 3.81 19.30
C LEU A 584 17.24 4.06 17.93
N LEU A 585 17.65 3.27 16.96
CA LEU A 585 17.13 3.29 15.60
C LEU A 585 16.32 2.01 15.35
N PHE A 586 15.01 2.09 15.51
CA PHE A 586 14.11 0.96 15.25
C PHE A 586 13.82 0.86 13.77
N LEU A 587 14.15 -0.25 13.14
CA LEU A 587 13.92 -0.51 11.73
C LEU A 587 13.16 -1.82 11.54
N GLY A 588 12.16 -1.84 10.68
CA GLY A 588 11.41 -3.05 10.33
C GLY A 588 10.42 -3.53 11.38
N PHE A 589 9.92 -2.62 12.21
CA PHE A 589 8.85 -2.92 13.17
C PHE A 589 7.54 -2.27 12.76
N ARG A 590 6.46 -2.96 13.05
CA ARG A 590 5.11 -2.40 13.01
C ARG A 590 4.76 -1.89 14.40
N LEU A 591 4.71 -0.58 14.58
CA LEU A 591 4.56 0.07 15.90
C LEU A 591 3.19 -0.18 16.56
N ASP A 592 2.20 -0.60 15.79
CA ASP A 592 0.87 -0.98 16.26
C ASP A 592 0.79 -2.46 16.70
N ASP A 593 1.77 -3.30 16.34
CA ASP A 593 1.80 -4.69 16.76
C ASP A 593 2.11 -4.82 18.27
N TRP A 594 1.48 -5.78 18.91
CA TRP A 594 1.64 -5.98 20.34
C TRP A 594 3.03 -6.49 20.73
N ASP A 595 3.65 -7.30 19.88
CA ASP A 595 5.01 -7.82 20.09
C ASP A 595 6.06 -6.70 20.07
N PHE A 596 5.93 -5.70 19.17
CA PHE A 596 6.77 -4.51 19.22
C PHE A 596 6.57 -3.74 20.53
N ARG A 597 5.33 -3.55 20.96
CA ARG A 597 5.03 -2.83 22.20
C ARG A 597 5.60 -3.54 23.41
N MET A 598 5.56 -4.88 23.40
CA MET A 598 6.15 -5.73 24.43
C MET A 598 7.68 -5.57 24.45
N LEU A 599 8.33 -5.71 23.29
CA LEU A 599 9.76 -5.51 23.13
C LEU A 599 10.20 -4.11 23.57
N PHE A 600 9.49 -3.08 23.11
CA PHE A 600 9.75 -1.70 23.49
C PHE A 600 9.68 -1.50 25.01
N ARG A 601 8.68 -2.06 25.67
CA ARG A 601 8.59 -2.04 27.14
C ARG A 601 9.72 -2.79 27.82
N SER A 602 10.11 -3.94 27.30
CA SER A 602 11.26 -4.72 27.81
C SER A 602 12.54 -3.88 27.76
N ILE A 603 12.82 -3.22 26.64
CA ILE A 603 13.96 -2.30 26.50
C ILE A 603 13.85 -1.13 27.49
N MET A 604 12.64 -0.55 27.63
CA MET A 604 12.41 0.58 28.52
C MET A 604 12.53 0.25 30.01
N SER A 605 12.34 -1.00 30.39
CA SER A 605 12.45 -1.45 31.78
C SER A 605 13.90 -1.55 32.27
N GLN A 606 14.88 -1.48 31.36
CA GLN A 606 16.29 -1.60 31.72
C GLN A 606 16.74 -0.39 32.60
N PRO A 607 17.50 -0.62 33.69
CA PRO A 607 18.02 0.44 34.55
C PRO A 607 19.16 1.21 33.87
N GLY A 608 19.26 2.55 34.08
CA GLY A 608 20.38 3.33 33.55
C GLY A 608 20.01 4.53 32.68
N ARG A 609 18.95 5.21 32.97
CA ARG A 609 18.26 6.23 32.16
C ARG A 609 19.06 7.46 31.73
N ARG A 610 19.56 7.49 30.47
CA ARG A 610 20.03 8.72 29.80
C ARG A 610 19.25 9.03 28.50
N TRP A 611 18.13 8.39 28.29
CA TRP A 611 17.35 8.41 27.04
C TRP A 611 16.90 9.81 26.58
N ASN A 612 16.64 10.73 27.48
CA ASN A 612 16.24 12.09 27.13
C ASN A 612 17.31 12.92 26.40
N ARG A 613 18.52 12.38 26.23
CA ARG A 613 19.64 13.05 25.57
C ARG A 613 19.77 12.73 24.09
N TYR A 614 19.09 11.71 23.60
CA TYR A 614 19.24 11.18 22.26
C TYR A 614 17.93 11.26 21.48
N THR A 615 18.04 11.29 20.15
CA THR A 615 16.89 11.18 19.26
C THR A 615 16.65 9.71 18.96
N HIS A 616 15.50 9.20 19.39
CA HIS A 616 15.08 7.85 19.05
C HIS A 616 14.18 7.87 17.84
N VAL A 617 14.44 7.00 16.90
CA VAL A 617 13.82 6.98 15.58
C VAL A 617 13.19 5.63 15.33
N ALA A 618 12.01 5.62 14.74
CA ALA A 618 11.41 4.43 14.18
C ALA A 618 11.12 4.67 12.70
N ALA A 619 11.74 3.89 11.83
CA ALA A 619 11.26 3.82 10.46
C ALA A 619 9.93 3.07 10.49
N GLN A 620 8.89 3.77 10.17
CA GLN A 620 7.55 3.22 10.13
C GLN A 620 7.32 2.52 8.79
N ILE A 621 6.76 1.45 8.85
CA ILE A 621 6.10 0.55 7.98
C ILE A 621 5.66 1.15 6.65
N ASP A 622 5.70 0.35 5.63
CA ASP A 622 4.97 0.58 4.40
C ASP A 622 3.55 1.01 4.71
N PRO A 623 3.11 2.17 4.20
CA PRO A 623 1.73 2.58 4.32
C PRO A 623 0.85 1.58 3.58
N GLU A 624 0.46 0.50 4.27
CA GLU A 624 -0.48 -0.48 3.73
C GLU A 624 -1.87 0.14 3.68
N GLU A 625 -2.50 -0.03 2.53
CA GLU A 625 -3.87 0.41 2.33
C GLU A 625 -4.83 -0.32 3.30
N GLY A 626 -5.65 0.44 3.96
CA GLY A 626 -6.66 -0.07 4.88
C GLY A 626 -6.20 -0.27 6.33
N ARG A 627 -4.90 -0.27 6.61
CA ARG A 627 -4.35 -0.37 7.97
C ARG A 627 -4.25 1.00 8.64
N THR A 628 -3.83 2.01 7.89
CA THR A 628 -3.75 3.38 8.38
C THR A 628 -4.61 4.31 7.51
N ILE A 629 -5.80 4.65 8.00
CA ILE A 629 -6.77 5.45 7.24
C ILE A 629 -6.34 6.93 7.20
N GLU A 630 -5.80 7.44 8.32
CA GLU A 630 -5.34 8.82 8.48
C GLU A 630 -3.86 8.85 8.92
N PRO A 631 -2.90 8.81 8.00
CA PRO A 631 -1.47 8.67 8.32
C PRO A 631 -0.94 9.70 9.32
N GLU A 632 -1.26 10.98 9.14
CA GLU A 632 -0.76 12.04 10.02
C GLU A 632 -1.34 11.97 11.44
N ARG A 633 -2.59 11.56 11.56
CA ARG A 633 -3.24 11.38 12.87
C ARG A 633 -2.71 10.14 13.56
N ALA A 634 -2.51 9.05 12.81
CA ALA A 634 -1.91 7.82 13.32
C ALA A 634 -0.47 8.07 13.80
N ARG A 635 0.35 8.80 13.03
CA ARG A 635 1.71 9.19 13.41
C ARG A 635 1.69 9.97 14.72
N ARG A 636 0.88 11.03 14.83
CA ARG A 636 0.76 11.84 16.06
C ARG A 636 0.31 11.01 17.25
N TYR A 637 -0.64 10.10 17.05
CA TYR A 637 -1.08 9.18 18.09
C TYR A 637 0.05 8.28 18.57
N LEU A 638 0.78 7.63 17.66
CA LEU A 638 1.89 6.74 17.99
C LEU A 638 3.05 7.50 18.64
N GLU A 639 3.43 8.66 18.10
CA GLU A 639 4.45 9.53 18.72
C GLU A 639 4.04 9.95 20.13
N SER A 640 2.78 10.30 20.36
CA SER A 640 2.25 10.62 21.69
C SER A 640 2.21 9.39 22.60
N TYR A 641 1.82 8.24 22.08
CA TYR A 641 1.77 6.99 22.85
C TYR A 641 3.14 6.57 23.39
N PHE A 642 4.18 6.66 22.55
CA PHE A 642 5.55 6.32 22.92
C PHE A 642 6.30 7.45 23.64
N SER A 643 5.78 8.67 23.65
CA SER A 643 6.39 9.86 24.26
C SER A 643 5.81 10.23 25.61
N GLN A 644 5.32 9.28 26.41
CA GLN A 644 4.75 9.56 27.73
C GLN A 644 5.76 10.26 28.68
N PRO A 645 5.30 11.07 29.67
CA PRO A 645 6.18 11.81 30.56
C PRO A 645 7.23 10.91 31.22
N ASN A 646 8.50 11.26 31.09
CA ASN A 646 9.70 10.51 31.51
C ASN A 646 10.10 9.32 30.63
N GLN A 647 9.55 9.16 29.45
CA GLN A 647 9.93 8.14 28.47
C GLN A 647 10.61 8.74 27.24
N ILE A 648 11.15 7.87 26.39
CA ILE A 648 11.80 8.19 25.11
C ILE A 648 10.88 9.09 24.26
N ARG A 649 11.48 10.05 23.55
CA ARG A 649 10.83 10.74 22.43
C ARG A 649 11.07 9.94 21.17
N LEU A 650 10.09 9.14 20.76
CA LEU A 650 10.13 8.44 19.50
C LEU A 650 9.69 9.36 18.35
N SER A 651 10.53 9.52 17.37
CA SER A 651 10.22 10.25 16.14
C SER A 651 10.00 9.25 15.00
N ILE A 652 8.86 9.32 14.35
CA ILE A 652 8.48 8.35 13.33
C ILE A 652 8.85 8.90 11.94
N TYR A 653 9.62 8.10 11.20
CA TYR A 653 9.79 8.25 9.76
C TYR A 653 8.66 7.49 9.05
N TRP A 654 7.87 8.18 8.26
CA TRP A 654 6.79 7.57 7.51
C TRP A 654 7.30 7.01 6.20
N GLY A 655 7.32 5.70 6.04
CA GLY A 655 7.84 5.02 4.86
C GLY A 655 8.41 3.65 5.17
N SER A 656 8.79 2.91 4.14
CA SER A 656 9.39 1.59 4.27
C SER A 656 10.82 1.66 4.84
N VAL A 657 11.33 0.51 5.24
CA VAL A 657 12.74 0.37 5.61
C VAL A 657 13.64 0.71 4.41
N ASP A 658 13.25 0.30 3.21
CA ASP A 658 14.01 0.57 1.98
C ASP A 658 14.07 2.07 1.68
N ASP A 659 12.96 2.81 1.87
CA ASP A 659 12.95 4.27 1.73
C ASP A 659 13.89 4.94 2.71
N PHE A 660 13.82 4.49 3.98
CA PHE A 660 14.65 5.05 5.03
C PHE A 660 16.13 4.78 4.79
N THR A 661 16.50 3.55 4.47
CA THR A 661 17.92 3.17 4.27
C THR A 661 18.52 3.80 3.02
N ARG A 662 17.74 3.94 1.96
CA ARG A 662 18.14 4.68 0.75
C ARG A 662 18.42 6.15 1.07
N GLU A 663 17.50 6.81 1.77
CA GLU A 663 17.68 8.22 2.16
C GLU A 663 18.80 8.39 3.17
N LEU A 664 18.94 7.48 4.14
CA LEU A 664 20.05 7.45 5.08
C LEU A 664 21.40 7.35 4.36
N SER A 665 21.54 6.40 3.42
CA SER A 665 22.77 6.20 2.65
C SER A 665 23.15 7.46 1.84
N PHE A 666 22.17 8.07 1.17
CA PHE A 666 22.37 9.29 0.40
C PHE A 666 22.85 10.45 1.28
N ARG A 667 22.20 10.67 2.43
CA ARG A 667 22.53 11.77 3.35
C ARG A 667 23.84 11.54 4.09
N TYR A 668 24.14 10.29 4.45
CA TYR A 668 25.39 9.93 5.11
C TYR A 668 26.58 10.20 4.19
N LYS A 669 26.55 9.72 2.93
CA LYS A 669 27.59 10.03 1.91
C LYS A 669 27.73 11.53 1.64
N GLY A 670 26.64 12.29 1.73
CA GLY A 670 26.65 13.76 1.54
C GLY A 670 27.22 14.52 2.73
N SER A 671 27.21 13.95 3.93
CA SER A 671 27.77 14.58 5.15
C SER A 671 29.25 14.29 5.37
N GLU A 672 29.85 13.35 4.62
CA GLU A 672 31.30 13.08 4.61
C GLU A 672 32.08 14.01 3.68
N ARG A 673 31.38 14.77 2.82
CA ARG A 673 31.95 15.82 1.96
C ARG A 673 31.88 17.19 2.61
#